data_a899c66f3033b24e2268b8076312001b
#
_entry.id   a899c66f3033b24e2268b8076312001b
#
_cell.length_a   1.000
_cell.length_b   1.000
_cell.length_c   1.000
_cell.angle_alpha   90.00
_cell.angle_beta   90.00
_cell.angle_gamma   90.00
#
_symmetry.space_group_name_H-M   'P 1'
#
loop_
_entity.id
_entity.type
_entity.pdbx_description
1 polymer ?
#
loop_
_entity_poly.entity_id
_entity_poly.type
_entity_poly.pdbx_seq_one_letter_code
_entity_poly.pdbx_strand_id
1 'polypeptide(L)'
;MVFKNIRNSKRYDGMNRLSKEYTTTNNKEKVKAQYTYGKTGGVTLVTNDTSAIANKYDNKGLVMEQKLFEDGKSYAMVYGNNANGKCVYSKIYNNNTGHYGDYDIQQMINYEYDAKGNMTTVSDSLNNSKVMARYTYDSNDNLSSVTYGNGTSTSYTYNKGNMIEKVINNNADNTQMSIYSYDYYLDGNVSQQNRNGVKCYYDYDEFSRIIDEDYGREEIDYYYDVAGNRTLKKICDDNGDTDVNYTYDLNNRLLEESTNYYSKNEIDVTKYVYDNNGNQIKKIGYITKGVNGSPSQDLVSENELNNTYEIYKYNEFNEMTSFESNKESKWEYAYLPNGLRYRKSNASNFDRYVWDRNGNIIAEMNGEGNLTSKYVRGNKLISKDGNEYYGYDGHGSVVNISNESGKFIKSYDYDAFGVELNKDVNDTNLFRYCGEQYDNETDSIYLRARYYNPSLGRFTTEDPAKDGDNWYSYCAGNPVNSWDPSGLDNIMITGPDQYMTSILNQADMDRFGINNSLYYAYCASDFEGKWQLVSKNIGLNDNLIVSVHGSPYEMSIRKDAKVNINIEKLKNIKANSIELFSCNTGHLDVDNNVAKQIFKNNDINFLIAPDGTNIRDIDYVRVGGEVEEVPLKEMYVLDDREYRTAPYTDDKGKETDRNAEGYVLYCRDNNDSNVIINLPVANVGEKLTEQQIIEKGNKIYNEYRSKK
;
A
#
# COMPACT_ATOMS: atom_id res chain seq x y z
N MET A 1 -27.77 27.51 -4.34
CA MET A 1 -27.09 26.82 -5.45
C MET A 1 -27.68 25.42 -5.56
N VAL A 2 -28.26 25.03 -6.70
CA VAL A 2 -28.77 23.66 -6.88
C VAL A 2 -27.55 22.78 -7.13
N PHE A 3 -27.18 21.97 -6.12
CA PHE A 3 -26.08 21.04 -6.21
C PHE A 3 -26.51 19.86 -7.14
N LYS A 4 -25.81 19.75 -8.25
CA LYS A 4 -26.02 18.66 -9.20
C LYS A 4 -25.29 17.42 -8.66
N ASN A 5 -26.03 16.33 -8.48
CA ASN A 5 -25.46 15.03 -8.19
C ASN A 5 -24.55 14.62 -9.37
N ILE A 6 -23.24 14.67 -9.14
CA ILE A 6 -22.24 14.10 -10.03
C ILE A 6 -22.22 12.61 -9.74
N ARG A 7 -22.46 11.78 -10.74
CA ARG A 7 -22.36 10.31 -10.63
C ARG A 7 -21.18 9.83 -11.46
N ASN A 8 -20.28 9.13 -10.83
CA ASN A 8 -19.29 8.33 -11.52
C ASN A 8 -20.00 7.16 -12.21
N SER A 9 -19.70 6.96 -13.46
CA SER A 9 -20.33 5.96 -14.31
C SER A 9 -19.27 5.16 -15.05
N LYS A 10 -19.52 3.87 -15.21
CA LYS A 10 -18.65 2.95 -15.93
C LYS A 10 -19.40 2.38 -17.13
N ARG A 11 -18.72 2.25 -18.26
CA ARG A 11 -19.18 1.51 -19.43
C ARG A 11 -18.26 0.33 -19.68
N TYR A 12 -18.84 -0.75 -20.17
CA TYR A 12 -18.13 -1.96 -20.50
C TYR A 12 -18.27 -2.26 -22.00
N ASP A 13 -17.30 -2.94 -22.58
CA ASP A 13 -17.34 -3.40 -23.96
C ASP A 13 -18.15 -4.71 -24.10
N GLY A 14 -18.26 -5.24 -25.33
CA GLY A 14 -18.98 -6.48 -25.58
C GLY A 14 -18.38 -7.74 -24.95
N MET A 15 -17.19 -7.65 -24.38
CA MET A 15 -16.52 -8.71 -23.60
C MET A 15 -16.53 -8.45 -22.10
N ASN A 16 -17.38 -7.53 -21.64
CA ASN A 16 -17.53 -7.10 -20.25
C ASN A 16 -16.24 -6.51 -19.61
N ARG A 17 -15.37 -5.90 -20.42
CA ARG A 17 -14.19 -5.20 -19.96
C ARG A 17 -14.51 -3.71 -19.83
N LEU A 18 -13.96 -3.04 -18.81
CA LEU A 18 -14.16 -1.61 -18.58
C LEU A 18 -13.69 -0.79 -19.80
N SER A 19 -14.60 -0.16 -20.53
CA SER A 19 -14.26 0.64 -21.72
C SER A 19 -14.19 2.13 -21.46
N LYS A 20 -14.88 2.62 -20.43
CA LYS A 20 -14.90 4.06 -20.11
C LYS A 20 -15.32 4.31 -18.68
N GLU A 21 -14.60 5.21 -17.99
CA GLU A 21 -15.02 5.85 -16.74
C GLU A 21 -15.29 7.31 -17.00
N TYR A 22 -16.44 7.80 -16.53
CA TYR A 22 -16.86 9.18 -16.82
C TYR A 22 -17.88 9.68 -15.79
N THR A 23 -18.03 10.99 -15.73
CA THR A 23 -19.13 11.67 -15.02
C THR A 23 -20.05 12.34 -16.02
N THR A 24 -21.31 12.57 -15.63
CA THR A 24 -22.27 13.32 -16.43
C THR A 24 -22.80 14.51 -15.66
N THR A 25 -22.61 15.70 -16.23
CA THR A 25 -23.13 16.94 -15.68
C THR A 25 -23.82 17.72 -16.82
N ASN A 26 -25.09 18.10 -16.64
CA ASN A 26 -25.86 18.81 -17.68
C ASN A 26 -25.89 18.09 -19.03
N ASN A 27 -26.02 16.75 -19.04
CA ASN A 27 -25.97 15.91 -20.22
C ASN A 27 -24.64 15.96 -20.99
N LYS A 28 -23.57 16.48 -20.37
CA LYS A 28 -22.22 16.41 -20.91
C LYS A 28 -21.41 15.40 -20.13
N GLU A 29 -20.82 14.45 -20.83
CA GLU A 29 -19.87 13.52 -20.25
C GLU A 29 -18.51 14.19 -20.10
N LYS A 30 -17.86 13.99 -18.95
CA LYS A 30 -16.45 14.26 -18.74
C LYS A 30 -15.75 12.94 -18.50
N VAL A 31 -14.71 12.66 -19.26
CA VAL A 31 -14.04 11.36 -19.29
C VAL A 31 -12.90 11.37 -18.27
N LYS A 32 -12.91 10.42 -17.33
CA LYS A 32 -11.76 10.11 -16.49
C LYS A 32 -10.75 9.28 -17.27
N ALA A 33 -11.23 8.16 -17.80
CA ALA A 33 -10.43 7.23 -18.57
C ALA A 33 -11.28 6.51 -19.63
N GLN A 34 -10.74 6.37 -20.83
CA GLN A 34 -11.29 5.53 -21.89
C GLN A 34 -10.25 4.50 -22.29
N TYR A 35 -10.65 3.22 -22.28
CA TYR A 35 -9.77 2.07 -22.43
C TYR A 35 -9.91 1.43 -23.80
N THR A 36 -8.79 1.08 -24.40
CA THR A 36 -8.70 0.25 -25.61
C THR A 36 -7.90 -1.00 -25.29
N TYR A 37 -8.38 -2.14 -25.72
CA TYR A 37 -7.77 -3.43 -25.42
C TYR A 37 -7.15 -4.06 -26.67
N GLY A 38 -6.02 -4.72 -26.48
CA GLY A 38 -5.39 -5.54 -27.50
C GLY A 38 -6.09 -6.89 -27.67
N LYS A 39 -5.64 -7.67 -28.67
CA LYS A 39 -6.17 -9.01 -28.95
C LYS A 39 -5.98 -10.00 -27.79
N THR A 40 -4.96 -9.80 -26.97
CA THR A 40 -4.62 -10.61 -25.80
C THR A 40 -5.35 -10.19 -24.52
N GLY A 41 -6.22 -9.16 -24.60
CA GLY A 41 -6.97 -8.65 -23.45
C GLY A 41 -6.25 -7.52 -22.66
N GLY A 42 -4.96 -7.31 -22.86
CA GLY A 42 -4.22 -6.22 -22.21
C GLY A 42 -4.68 -4.83 -22.66
N VAL A 43 -4.66 -3.85 -21.77
CA VAL A 43 -5.02 -2.44 -22.06
C VAL A 43 -3.92 -1.79 -22.88
N THR A 44 -4.16 -1.58 -24.18
CA THR A 44 -3.17 -0.99 -25.10
C THR A 44 -3.17 0.52 -25.14
N LEU A 45 -4.29 1.15 -24.77
CA LEU A 45 -4.42 2.61 -24.71
C LEU A 45 -5.43 3.01 -23.65
N VAL A 46 -5.05 3.99 -22.83
CA VAL A 46 -5.96 4.70 -21.92
C VAL A 46 -5.85 6.18 -22.21
N THR A 47 -6.98 6.87 -22.37
CA THR A 47 -7.00 8.30 -22.67
C THR A 47 -7.96 9.04 -21.76
N ASN A 48 -7.66 10.30 -21.48
CA ASN A 48 -8.61 11.30 -21.02
C ASN A 48 -8.58 12.51 -21.98
N ASP A 49 -9.17 13.64 -21.59
CA ASP A 49 -9.26 14.84 -22.45
C ASP A 49 -7.89 15.50 -22.72
N THR A 50 -6.86 15.25 -21.89
CA THR A 50 -5.58 15.96 -21.92
C THR A 50 -4.36 15.07 -22.06
N SER A 51 -4.49 13.77 -21.79
CA SER A 51 -3.34 12.88 -21.71
C SER A 51 -3.69 11.44 -22.15
N ALA A 52 -2.67 10.64 -22.41
CA ALA A 52 -2.83 9.25 -22.79
C ALA A 52 -1.68 8.38 -22.29
N ILE A 53 -1.98 7.11 -22.03
CA ILE A 53 -1.01 6.05 -21.75
C ILE A 53 -1.19 4.97 -22.81
N ALA A 54 -0.15 4.68 -23.58
CA ALA A 54 -0.15 3.59 -24.56
C ALA A 54 0.83 2.50 -24.13
N ASN A 55 0.37 1.26 -24.07
CA ASN A 55 1.15 0.11 -23.67
C ASN A 55 1.35 -0.87 -24.82
N LYS A 56 2.56 -1.45 -24.91
CA LYS A 56 2.84 -2.66 -25.68
C LYS A 56 3.24 -3.77 -24.72
N TYR A 57 2.85 -4.97 -25.04
CA TYR A 57 3.09 -6.16 -24.25
C TYR A 57 4.00 -7.14 -24.98
N ASP A 58 4.77 -7.89 -24.21
CA ASP A 58 5.48 -9.06 -24.73
C ASP A 58 4.52 -10.25 -24.92
N ASN A 59 5.05 -11.39 -25.34
CA ASN A 59 4.28 -12.60 -25.59
C ASN A 59 3.74 -13.26 -24.29
N LYS A 60 4.16 -12.79 -23.12
CA LYS A 60 3.69 -13.24 -21.80
C LYS A 60 2.66 -12.29 -21.21
N GLY A 61 2.32 -11.19 -21.90
CA GLY A 61 1.39 -10.18 -21.40
C GLY A 61 2.03 -9.13 -20.49
N LEU A 62 3.36 -9.10 -20.35
CA LEU A 62 4.06 -8.08 -19.57
C LEU A 62 4.28 -6.82 -20.38
N VAL A 63 4.12 -5.65 -19.76
CA VAL A 63 4.39 -4.36 -20.42
C VAL A 63 5.86 -4.29 -20.80
N MET A 64 6.15 -4.17 -22.09
CA MET A 64 7.49 -3.98 -22.65
C MET A 64 7.76 -2.55 -23.10
N GLU A 65 6.73 -1.77 -23.40
CA GLU A 65 6.82 -0.34 -23.71
C GLU A 65 5.60 0.37 -23.16
N GLN A 66 5.82 1.45 -22.46
CA GLN A 66 4.76 2.37 -22.02
C GLN A 66 5.08 3.76 -22.54
N LYS A 67 4.15 4.38 -23.27
CA LYS A 67 4.25 5.77 -23.72
C LYS A 67 3.26 6.61 -22.98
N LEU A 68 3.73 7.76 -22.50
CA LEU A 68 2.92 8.79 -21.89
C LEU A 68 2.84 9.98 -22.84
N PHE A 69 1.62 10.48 -23.05
CA PHE A 69 1.33 11.64 -23.88
C PHE A 69 0.59 12.67 -23.02
N GLU A 70 1.09 13.91 -23.00
CA GLU A 70 0.53 14.96 -22.18
C GLU A 70 0.97 16.33 -22.67
N ASP A 71 0.08 17.31 -22.68
CA ASP A 71 0.36 18.70 -23.09
C ASP A 71 1.19 18.79 -24.39
N GLY A 72 0.93 17.91 -25.37
CA GLY A 72 1.66 17.86 -26.65
C GLY A 72 3.08 17.30 -26.56
N LYS A 73 3.48 16.76 -25.42
CA LYS A 73 4.76 16.08 -25.19
C LYS A 73 4.56 14.56 -25.14
N SER A 74 5.60 13.81 -25.43
CA SER A 74 5.59 12.36 -25.25
C SER A 74 6.94 11.84 -24.81
N TYR A 75 6.92 10.79 -24.00
CA TYR A 75 8.11 10.04 -23.60
C TYR A 75 7.73 8.57 -23.45
N ALA A 76 8.74 7.72 -23.57
CA ALA A 76 8.53 6.29 -23.55
C ALA A 76 9.47 5.63 -22.53
N MET A 77 8.90 4.66 -21.80
CA MET A 77 9.66 3.70 -21.00
C MET A 77 9.65 2.36 -21.73
N VAL A 78 10.82 1.77 -21.84
CA VAL A 78 10.98 0.44 -22.44
C VAL A 78 11.58 -0.50 -21.40
N TYR A 79 10.97 -1.67 -21.25
CA TYR A 79 11.34 -2.69 -20.28
C TYR A 79 11.76 -3.97 -20.97
N GLY A 80 12.86 -4.57 -20.52
CA GLY A 80 13.19 -5.95 -20.83
C GLY A 80 12.82 -6.85 -19.69
N ASN A 81 12.09 -7.92 -19.97
CA ASN A 81 11.68 -8.90 -18.98
C ASN A 81 12.41 -10.23 -19.24
N ASN A 82 12.87 -10.91 -18.19
CA ASN A 82 13.44 -12.25 -18.31
C ASN A 82 12.36 -13.34 -18.45
N ALA A 83 12.78 -14.60 -18.50
CA ALA A 83 11.86 -15.73 -18.59
C ALA A 83 10.91 -15.85 -17.41
N ASN A 84 11.28 -15.35 -16.24
CA ASN A 84 10.48 -15.37 -15.01
C ASN A 84 9.62 -14.11 -14.82
N GLY A 85 9.56 -13.20 -15.84
CA GLY A 85 8.78 -11.97 -15.77
C GLY A 85 9.45 -10.82 -15.01
N LYS A 86 10.63 -11.00 -14.44
CA LYS A 86 11.36 -9.94 -13.74
C LYS A 86 11.94 -8.95 -14.75
N CYS A 87 11.85 -7.66 -14.44
CA CYS A 87 12.45 -6.59 -15.25
C CYS A 87 13.98 -6.66 -15.17
N VAL A 88 14.66 -6.89 -16.29
CA VAL A 88 16.14 -6.94 -16.34
C VAL A 88 16.76 -5.65 -16.87
N TYR A 89 15.98 -4.81 -17.50
CA TYR A 89 16.36 -3.43 -17.77
C TYR A 89 15.15 -2.52 -17.95
N SER A 90 15.32 -1.24 -17.64
CA SER A 90 14.39 -0.16 -17.98
C SER A 90 15.15 0.96 -18.71
N LYS A 91 14.49 1.60 -19.68
CA LYS A 91 15.02 2.73 -20.43
C LYS A 91 13.99 3.85 -20.49
N ILE A 92 14.46 5.09 -20.37
CA ILE A 92 13.66 6.29 -20.61
C ILE A 92 14.12 6.91 -21.93
N TYR A 93 13.16 7.19 -22.79
CA TYR A 93 13.36 7.90 -24.04
C TYR A 93 12.60 9.22 -24.02
N ASN A 94 13.27 10.31 -24.37
CA ASN A 94 12.60 11.57 -24.64
C ASN A 94 12.22 11.64 -26.12
N ASN A 95 10.93 11.76 -26.42
CA ASN A 95 10.41 11.70 -27.79
C ASN A 95 9.93 13.08 -28.28
N ASN A 96 10.55 14.17 -27.83
CA ASN A 96 10.18 15.52 -28.24
C ASN A 96 10.40 15.86 -29.72
N THR A 97 11.05 15.00 -30.50
CA THR A 97 11.43 15.26 -31.87
C THR A 97 10.44 14.76 -32.93
N GLY A 98 9.37 14.06 -32.53
CA GLY A 98 8.33 13.58 -33.46
C GLY A 98 8.78 12.54 -34.50
N HIS A 99 10.05 12.11 -34.50
CA HIS A 99 10.57 11.11 -35.40
C HIS A 99 10.82 9.79 -34.68
N TYR A 100 10.16 8.74 -35.10
CA TYR A 100 10.45 7.36 -34.73
C TYR A 100 11.74 6.92 -35.42
N GLY A 101 12.85 6.92 -34.69
CA GLY A 101 14.11 6.41 -35.29
C GLY A 101 15.37 6.76 -34.53
N ASP A 102 15.55 7.99 -34.10
CA ASP A 102 16.69 8.44 -33.33
C ASP A 102 16.27 8.71 -31.88
N TYR A 103 16.22 7.64 -31.10
CA TYR A 103 15.86 7.71 -29.68
C TYR A 103 17.05 8.19 -28.87
N ASP A 104 16.95 9.38 -28.31
CA ASP A 104 17.87 9.82 -27.29
C ASP A 104 17.53 9.13 -25.97
N ILE A 105 18.32 8.08 -25.64
CA ILE A 105 18.17 7.36 -24.38
C ILE A 105 18.64 8.26 -23.25
N GLN A 106 17.73 8.67 -22.40
CA GLN A 106 18.01 9.57 -21.29
C GLN A 106 18.47 8.84 -20.03
N GLN A 107 18.04 7.59 -19.84
CA GLN A 107 18.42 6.72 -18.75
C GLN A 107 18.32 5.25 -19.19
N MET A 108 19.24 4.40 -18.71
CA MET A 108 19.17 2.96 -18.87
C MET A 108 19.68 2.27 -17.62
N ILE A 109 18.76 1.63 -16.90
CA ILE A 109 19.04 0.90 -15.66
C ILE A 109 18.93 -0.59 -15.94
N ASN A 110 19.92 -1.36 -15.50
CA ASN A 110 19.91 -2.83 -15.53
C ASN A 110 19.73 -3.40 -14.15
N TYR A 111 19.05 -4.54 -14.08
CA TYR A 111 18.74 -5.27 -12.87
C TYR A 111 19.21 -6.72 -12.99
N GLU A 112 19.93 -7.19 -11.99
CA GLU A 112 20.36 -8.59 -11.87
C GLU A 112 19.69 -9.24 -10.68
N TYR A 113 19.43 -10.54 -10.80
CA TYR A 113 18.75 -11.33 -9.80
C TYR A 113 19.51 -12.62 -9.51
N ASP A 114 19.43 -13.11 -8.30
CA ASP A 114 19.91 -14.45 -7.96
C ASP A 114 18.98 -15.57 -8.51
N ALA A 115 19.30 -16.82 -8.22
CA ALA A 115 18.51 -17.97 -8.66
C ALA A 115 17.13 -18.03 -8.03
N LYS A 116 16.95 -17.44 -6.84
CA LYS A 116 15.68 -17.33 -6.13
C LYS A 116 14.80 -16.18 -6.63
N GLY A 117 15.37 -15.27 -7.43
CA GLY A 117 14.70 -14.08 -7.98
C GLY A 117 14.86 -12.83 -7.13
N ASN A 118 15.71 -12.83 -6.12
CA ASN A 118 16.03 -11.66 -5.33
C ASN A 118 16.94 -10.72 -6.12
N MET A 119 16.68 -9.41 -6.11
CA MET A 119 17.50 -8.41 -6.80
C MET A 119 18.87 -8.32 -6.17
N THR A 120 19.93 -8.55 -6.95
CA THR A 120 21.31 -8.52 -6.45
C THR A 120 22.08 -7.27 -6.86
N THR A 121 21.78 -6.71 -8.04
CA THR A 121 22.53 -5.55 -8.57
C THR A 121 21.61 -4.64 -9.36
N VAL A 122 21.78 -3.33 -9.16
CA VAL A 122 21.23 -2.28 -10.02
C VAL A 122 22.39 -1.48 -10.58
N SER A 123 22.42 -1.26 -11.89
CA SER A 123 23.50 -0.51 -12.57
C SER A 123 22.97 0.46 -13.62
N ASP A 124 23.64 1.62 -13.75
CA ASP A 124 23.39 2.62 -14.79
C ASP A 124 24.27 2.36 -15.99
N SER A 125 23.69 1.86 -17.09
CA SER A 125 24.40 1.50 -18.31
C SER A 125 24.90 2.70 -19.11
N LEU A 126 24.26 3.86 -18.97
CA LEU A 126 24.72 5.08 -19.65
C LEU A 126 25.94 5.71 -18.94
N ASN A 127 26.14 5.38 -17.68
CA ASN A 127 27.27 5.83 -16.88
C ASN A 127 28.30 4.70 -16.69
N ASN A 128 28.88 4.19 -17.79
CA ASN A 128 29.90 3.13 -17.80
C ASN A 128 29.49 1.87 -16.98
N SER A 129 28.23 1.54 -16.95
CA SER A 129 27.67 0.47 -16.12
C SER A 129 28.00 0.64 -14.62
N LYS A 130 28.01 1.89 -14.14
CA LYS A 130 28.22 2.21 -12.73
C LYS A 130 27.21 1.44 -11.89
N VAL A 131 27.70 0.65 -10.94
CA VAL A 131 26.83 -0.02 -9.98
C VAL A 131 26.20 1.03 -9.07
N MET A 132 24.88 1.07 -9.03
CA MET A 132 24.10 2.00 -8.22
C MET A 132 23.72 1.41 -6.86
N ALA A 133 23.48 0.08 -6.82
CA ALA A 133 23.28 -0.65 -5.57
C ALA A 133 23.62 -2.15 -5.75
N ARG A 134 24.08 -2.77 -4.65
CA ARG A 134 24.20 -4.22 -4.48
C ARG A 134 23.42 -4.64 -3.25
N TYR A 135 22.70 -5.73 -3.38
CA TYR A 135 21.85 -6.30 -2.32
C TYR A 135 22.38 -7.66 -1.89
N THR A 136 22.32 -7.93 -0.60
CA THR A 136 22.57 -9.25 -0.03
C THR A 136 21.39 -9.67 0.83
N TYR A 137 21.19 -10.96 0.93
CA TYR A 137 20.07 -11.55 1.67
C TYR A 137 20.59 -12.55 2.69
N ASP A 138 19.85 -12.73 3.77
CA ASP A 138 20.12 -13.78 4.76
C ASP A 138 19.60 -15.15 4.30
N SER A 139 19.72 -16.17 5.14
CA SER A 139 19.23 -17.52 4.84
C SER A 139 17.71 -17.62 4.71
N ASN A 140 16.96 -16.66 5.26
CA ASN A 140 15.51 -16.57 5.19
C ASN A 140 15.02 -15.68 4.05
N ASP A 141 15.94 -15.30 3.12
CA ASP A 141 15.70 -14.36 2.01
C ASP A 141 15.33 -12.93 2.43
N ASN A 142 15.56 -12.54 3.70
CA ASN A 142 15.43 -11.16 4.12
C ASN A 142 16.60 -10.34 3.60
N LEU A 143 16.33 -9.10 3.23
CA LEU A 143 17.35 -8.15 2.82
C LEU A 143 18.33 -7.89 3.97
N SER A 144 19.55 -8.42 3.91
CA SER A 144 20.55 -8.26 4.97
C SER A 144 21.42 -7.00 4.79
N SER A 145 21.71 -6.60 3.55
CA SER A 145 22.38 -5.32 3.31
C SER A 145 22.14 -4.74 1.91
N VAL A 146 22.30 -3.43 1.81
CA VAL A 146 22.44 -2.70 0.55
C VAL A 146 23.72 -1.90 0.59
N THR A 147 24.58 -2.04 -0.43
CA THR A 147 25.73 -1.17 -0.65
C THR A 147 25.45 -0.30 -1.86
N TYR A 148 25.50 1.01 -1.68
CA TYR A 148 25.18 1.98 -2.72
C TYR A 148 26.39 2.37 -3.55
N GLY A 149 26.17 2.89 -4.75
CA GLY A 149 27.21 3.24 -5.72
C GLY A 149 28.16 4.38 -5.30
N ASN A 150 27.82 5.11 -4.24
CA ASN A 150 28.68 6.11 -3.60
C ASN A 150 29.48 5.54 -2.41
N GLY A 151 29.41 4.23 -2.15
CA GLY A 151 30.09 3.55 -1.06
C GLY A 151 29.33 3.54 0.27
N THR A 152 28.24 4.26 0.42
CA THR A 152 27.40 4.16 1.63
C THR A 152 26.71 2.81 1.68
N SER A 153 26.26 2.40 2.87
CA SER A 153 25.55 1.12 3.05
C SER A 153 24.45 1.18 4.07
N THR A 154 23.46 0.31 3.91
CA THR A 154 22.42 0.02 4.91
C THR A 154 22.48 -1.47 5.26
N SER A 155 22.50 -1.81 6.54
CA SER A 155 22.41 -3.19 7.01
C SER A 155 21.17 -3.41 7.85
N TYR A 156 20.61 -4.61 7.76
CA TYR A 156 19.39 -5.01 8.46
C TYR A 156 19.66 -6.25 9.31
N THR A 157 19.11 -6.30 10.51
CA THR A 157 19.01 -7.51 11.31
C THR A 157 17.56 -7.77 11.67
N TYR A 158 17.24 -9.05 11.85
CA TYR A 158 15.88 -9.51 12.11
C TYR A 158 15.86 -10.32 13.40
N ASN A 159 14.77 -10.20 14.14
CA ASN A 159 14.52 -11.01 15.31
C ASN A 159 14.07 -12.44 14.92
N LYS A 160 13.84 -13.29 15.92
CA LYS A 160 13.36 -14.68 15.68
C LYS A 160 11.96 -14.76 15.05
N GLY A 161 11.17 -13.69 15.11
CA GLY A 161 9.88 -13.56 14.45
C GLY A 161 9.98 -13.00 13.03
N ASN A 162 11.21 -12.88 12.49
CA ASN A 162 11.49 -12.34 11.17
C ASN A 162 11.09 -10.86 10.97
N MET A 163 10.93 -10.12 12.08
CA MET A 163 10.69 -8.67 12.07
C MET A 163 12.01 -7.93 12.14
N ILE A 164 12.08 -6.74 11.55
CA ILE A 164 13.28 -5.90 11.58
C ILE A 164 13.63 -5.55 13.02
N GLU A 165 14.78 -6.03 13.51
CA GLU A 165 15.31 -5.68 14.83
C GLU A 165 16.16 -4.42 14.78
N LYS A 166 16.92 -4.24 13.66
CA LYS A 166 17.83 -3.12 13.53
C LYS A 166 18.10 -2.73 12.09
N VAL A 167 18.23 -1.43 11.85
CA VAL A 167 18.68 -0.84 10.58
C VAL A 167 19.85 0.11 10.89
N ILE A 168 20.97 -0.04 10.18
CA ILE A 168 22.14 0.83 10.32
C ILE A 168 22.51 1.40 8.97
N ASN A 169 22.55 2.72 8.85
CA ASN A 169 23.06 3.42 7.67
C ASN A 169 24.47 3.93 7.94
N ASN A 170 25.40 3.67 7.03
CA ASN A 170 26.81 4.05 7.16
C ASN A 170 27.27 4.93 5.99
N ASN A 171 28.19 5.84 6.30
CA ASN A 171 29.00 6.57 5.32
C ASN A 171 29.92 5.61 4.53
N ALA A 172 30.54 6.11 3.45
CA ALA A 172 31.48 5.32 2.66
C ALA A 172 32.76 4.90 3.43
N ASP A 173 33.11 5.57 4.48
CA ASP A 173 34.21 5.22 5.39
C ASP A 173 33.79 4.25 6.51
N ASN A 174 32.57 3.71 6.45
CA ASN A 174 31.93 2.86 7.46
C ASN A 174 31.65 3.54 8.81
N THR A 175 31.74 4.86 8.91
CA THR A 175 31.21 5.57 10.07
C THR A 175 29.69 5.57 10.04
N GLN A 176 29.05 5.38 11.19
CA GLN A 176 27.60 5.32 11.29
C GLN A 176 26.98 6.69 11.01
N MET A 177 26.03 6.75 10.06
CA MET A 177 25.16 7.91 9.83
C MET A 177 23.95 7.90 10.76
N SER A 178 23.27 6.75 10.81
CA SER A 178 22.12 6.57 11.68
C SER A 178 21.93 5.11 12.05
N ILE A 179 21.27 4.88 13.18
CA ILE A 179 20.88 3.56 13.68
C ILE A 179 19.45 3.60 14.21
N TYR A 180 18.66 2.61 13.82
CA TYR A 180 17.30 2.39 14.28
C TYR A 180 17.21 0.97 14.81
N SER A 181 16.64 0.78 16.00
CA SER A 181 16.32 -0.54 16.53
C SER A 181 14.91 -0.57 17.07
N TYR A 182 14.30 -1.76 16.99
CA TYR A 182 12.87 -1.96 17.24
C TYR A 182 12.68 -3.11 18.22
N ASP A 183 11.86 -2.88 19.22
CA ASP A 183 11.29 -3.91 20.08
C ASP A 183 9.80 -4.01 19.79
N TYR A 184 9.22 -5.18 20.02
CA TYR A 184 7.84 -5.47 19.63
C TYR A 184 7.05 -6.06 20.79
N TYR A 185 5.79 -5.72 20.87
CA TYR A 185 4.82 -6.46 21.66
C TYR A 185 4.58 -7.86 21.08
N LEU A 186 3.95 -8.73 21.85
CA LEU A 186 3.66 -10.10 21.43
C LEU A 186 2.65 -10.17 20.25
N ASP A 187 1.89 -9.14 20.02
CA ASP A 187 0.96 -8.99 18.89
C ASP A 187 1.64 -8.47 17.62
N GLY A 188 2.95 -8.11 17.71
CA GLY A 188 3.77 -7.64 16.61
C GLY A 188 3.77 -6.13 16.39
N ASN A 189 3.02 -5.37 17.17
CA ASN A 189 3.14 -3.92 17.16
C ASN A 189 4.50 -3.50 17.74
N VAL A 190 5.12 -2.46 17.16
CA VAL A 190 6.36 -1.89 17.68
C VAL A 190 6.09 -1.30 19.07
N SER A 191 6.76 -1.80 20.10
CA SER A 191 6.66 -1.29 21.47
C SER A 191 7.68 -0.19 21.76
N GLN A 192 8.85 -0.26 21.10
CA GLN A 192 9.91 0.74 21.23
C GLN A 192 10.65 0.88 19.91
N GLN A 193 10.94 2.10 19.53
CA GLN A 193 11.92 2.45 18.51
C GLN A 193 13.06 3.24 19.17
N ASN A 194 14.31 2.85 18.90
CA ASN A 194 15.47 3.65 19.28
C ASN A 194 16.06 4.29 18.03
N ARG A 195 16.04 5.61 17.96
CA ARG A 195 16.53 6.44 16.85
C ARG A 195 17.82 7.14 17.27
N ASN A 196 18.97 6.66 16.85
CA ASN A 196 20.29 7.26 17.17
C ASN A 196 20.52 7.46 18.68
N GLY A 197 19.98 6.60 19.54
CA GLY A 197 20.08 6.71 20.99
C GLY A 197 18.88 7.37 21.68
N VAL A 198 17.99 8.02 20.93
CA VAL A 198 16.71 8.52 21.44
C VAL A 198 15.69 7.39 21.37
N LYS A 199 15.12 7.03 22.51
CA LYS A 199 14.08 6.01 22.61
C LYS A 199 12.74 6.66 22.50
N CYS A 200 11.88 6.04 21.71
CA CYS A 200 10.45 6.35 21.62
C CYS A 200 9.68 5.09 21.96
N TYR A 201 8.77 5.16 22.91
CA TYR A 201 7.88 4.08 23.29
C TYR A 201 6.51 4.32 22.70
N TYR A 202 5.80 3.24 22.35
CA TYR A 202 4.48 3.30 21.74
C TYR A 202 3.52 2.39 22.48
N ASP A 203 2.34 2.91 22.79
CA ASP A 203 1.23 2.12 23.30
C ASP A 203 0.03 2.15 22.36
N TYR A 204 -0.79 1.10 22.41
CA TYR A 204 -1.90 0.86 21.49
C TYR A 204 -3.16 0.47 22.24
N ASP A 205 -4.31 0.85 21.71
CA ASP A 205 -5.60 0.38 22.21
C ASP A 205 -5.95 -1.04 21.70
N GLU A 206 -7.11 -1.53 22.11
CA GLU A 206 -7.62 -2.86 21.71
C GLU A 206 -7.88 -3.00 20.20
N PHE A 207 -7.91 -1.91 19.43
CA PHE A 207 -8.02 -1.88 17.97
C PHE A 207 -6.66 -1.73 17.30
N SER A 208 -5.57 -1.81 18.05
CA SER A 208 -4.19 -1.57 17.61
C SER A 208 -3.96 -0.14 17.09
N ARG A 209 -4.79 0.85 17.48
CA ARG A 209 -4.52 2.26 17.18
C ARG A 209 -3.50 2.79 18.18
N ILE A 210 -2.58 3.62 17.71
CA ILE A 210 -1.60 4.26 18.60
C ILE A 210 -2.32 5.23 19.55
N ILE A 211 -2.07 5.08 20.84
CA ILE A 211 -2.66 5.93 21.89
C ILE A 211 -1.60 6.74 22.64
N ASP A 212 -0.33 6.36 22.56
CA ASP A 212 0.78 7.04 23.20
C ASP A 212 2.08 6.90 22.40
N GLU A 213 2.85 7.97 22.34
CA GLU A 213 4.26 7.98 21.93
C GLU A 213 5.08 8.83 22.91
N ASP A 214 6.05 8.19 23.58
CA ASP A 214 6.89 8.81 24.61
C ASP A 214 8.35 8.86 24.17
N TYR A 215 8.88 10.07 24.00
CA TYR A 215 10.29 10.37 23.70
C TYR A 215 11.13 10.66 24.95
N GLY A 216 10.55 10.52 26.15
CA GLY A 216 11.17 10.80 27.44
C GLY A 216 11.20 12.28 27.83
N ARG A 217 11.19 13.21 26.87
CA ARG A 217 11.05 14.66 27.10
C ARG A 217 9.77 15.23 26.53
N GLU A 218 9.17 14.50 25.64
CA GLU A 218 7.92 14.80 24.99
C GLU A 218 7.09 13.53 25.01
N GLU A 219 5.88 13.62 25.50
CA GLU A 219 4.88 12.56 25.53
C GLU A 219 3.65 13.05 24.79
N ILE A 220 3.12 12.20 23.91
CA ILE A 220 1.97 12.53 23.05
C ILE A 220 0.90 11.47 23.20
N ASP A 221 -0.21 11.84 23.84
CA ASP A 221 -1.42 11.00 23.96
C ASP A 221 -2.40 11.24 22.82
N TYR A 222 -3.01 10.18 22.34
CA TYR A 222 -4.05 10.21 21.31
C TYR A 222 -5.35 9.57 21.79
N TYR A 223 -6.45 10.28 21.60
CA TYR A 223 -7.79 9.82 21.98
C TYR A 223 -8.68 9.74 20.74
N TYR A 224 -9.51 8.70 20.66
CA TYR A 224 -10.33 8.43 19.49
C TYR A 224 -11.79 8.23 19.87
N ASP A 225 -12.69 8.60 18.96
CA ASP A 225 -14.09 8.22 19.03
C ASP A 225 -14.33 6.77 18.53
N VAL A 226 -15.60 6.33 18.59
CA VAL A 226 -15.98 4.98 18.15
C VAL A 226 -15.83 4.76 16.64
N ALA A 227 -15.80 5.82 15.85
CA ALA A 227 -15.57 5.77 14.40
C ALA A 227 -14.06 5.82 14.04
N GLY A 228 -13.16 5.89 15.04
CA GLY A 228 -11.72 5.98 14.83
C GLY A 228 -11.22 7.37 14.46
N ASN A 229 -12.02 8.43 14.64
CA ASN A 229 -11.52 9.78 14.52
C ASN A 229 -10.74 10.18 15.77
N ARG A 230 -9.56 10.79 15.60
CA ARG A 230 -8.78 11.35 16.69
C ARG A 230 -9.49 12.58 17.26
N THR A 231 -9.98 12.51 18.49
CA THR A 231 -10.74 13.59 19.15
C THR A 231 -9.87 14.54 19.94
N LEU A 232 -8.71 14.05 20.42
CA LEU A 232 -7.76 14.84 21.18
C LEU A 232 -6.33 14.32 20.91
N LYS A 233 -5.37 15.22 20.80
CA LYS A 233 -3.92 14.97 20.87
C LYS A 233 -3.41 15.85 22.00
N LYS A 234 -2.81 15.24 23.02
CA LYS A 234 -2.12 15.97 24.10
C LYS A 234 -0.63 15.86 23.88
N ILE A 235 0.05 16.97 24.06
CA ILE A 235 1.51 17.05 23.96
C ILE A 235 1.99 17.63 25.29
N CYS A 236 2.80 16.85 26.00
CA CYS A 236 3.47 17.27 27.22
C CYS A 236 4.97 17.35 26.95
N ASP A 237 5.52 18.56 26.95
CA ASP A 237 6.95 18.81 26.70
C ASP A 237 7.54 19.84 27.67
N ASP A 238 8.85 20.08 27.56
CA ASP A 238 9.56 21.06 28.39
C ASP A 238 9.05 22.52 28.21
N ASN A 239 8.27 22.81 27.15
CA ASN A 239 7.69 24.14 26.86
C ASN A 239 6.30 24.32 27.49
N GLY A 240 5.72 23.23 27.98
CA GLY A 240 4.40 23.17 28.63
C GLY A 240 3.36 22.42 27.82
N ASP A 241 2.27 22.08 28.46
CA ASP A 241 1.21 21.26 27.89
C ASP A 241 0.50 21.96 26.73
N THR A 242 0.15 21.17 25.71
CA THR A 242 -0.63 21.59 24.55
C THR A 242 -1.71 20.57 24.26
N ASP A 243 -2.96 21.00 24.21
CA ASP A 243 -4.11 20.17 23.80
C ASP A 243 -4.58 20.54 22.40
N VAL A 244 -4.69 19.58 21.51
CA VAL A 244 -5.27 19.74 20.20
C VAL A 244 -6.59 18.96 20.15
N ASN A 245 -7.70 19.69 20.11
CA ASN A 245 -9.04 19.10 20.07
C ASN A 245 -9.59 19.11 18.65
N TYR A 246 -10.31 18.05 18.28
CA TYR A 246 -10.86 17.84 16.94
C TYR A 246 -12.37 17.60 17.01
N THR A 247 -13.14 18.23 16.13
CA THR A 247 -14.58 18.00 16.02
C THR A 247 -14.96 17.54 14.63
N TYR A 248 -15.89 16.63 14.52
CA TYR A 248 -16.28 15.98 13.27
C TYR A 248 -17.79 16.04 13.04
N ASP A 249 -18.20 15.92 11.78
CA ASP A 249 -19.58 15.65 11.43
C ASP A 249 -19.90 14.14 11.40
N LEU A 250 -21.15 13.81 11.13
CA LEU A 250 -21.62 12.41 11.07
C LEU A 250 -21.04 11.58 9.92
N ASN A 251 -20.32 12.22 8.98
CA ASN A 251 -19.60 11.55 7.88
C ASN A 251 -18.08 11.50 8.14
N ASN A 252 -17.66 11.67 9.40
CA ASN A 252 -16.25 11.69 9.81
C ASN A 252 -15.41 12.82 9.18
N ARG A 253 -16.05 13.90 8.65
CA ARG A 253 -15.31 15.06 8.13
C ARG A 253 -14.91 15.95 9.29
N LEU A 254 -13.62 16.31 9.35
CA LEU A 254 -13.08 17.21 10.37
C LEU A 254 -13.66 18.62 10.15
N LEU A 255 -14.36 19.16 11.13
CA LEU A 255 -14.96 20.49 11.06
C LEU A 255 -14.06 21.56 11.67
N GLU A 256 -13.44 21.24 12.80
CA GLU A 256 -12.60 22.19 13.54
C GLU A 256 -11.49 21.46 14.27
N GLU A 257 -10.33 22.07 14.29
CA GLU A 257 -9.17 21.76 15.11
C GLU A 257 -8.89 22.98 15.99
N SER A 258 -8.71 22.79 17.29
CA SER A 258 -8.34 23.87 18.20
C SER A 258 -7.15 23.47 19.07
N THR A 259 -6.03 24.19 18.90
CA THR A 259 -4.78 23.98 19.64
C THR A 259 -4.68 24.96 20.78
N ASN A 260 -4.72 24.46 21.99
CA ASN A 260 -4.63 25.25 23.23
C ASN A 260 -3.19 25.19 23.79
N TYR A 261 -2.48 26.30 23.73
CA TYR A 261 -1.14 26.45 24.31
C TYR A 261 -1.27 27.02 25.71
N TYR A 262 -1.28 26.16 26.75
CA TYR A 262 -1.46 26.58 28.14
C TYR A 262 -0.39 27.56 28.61
N SER A 263 0.84 27.41 28.14
CA SER A 263 1.98 28.30 28.49
C SER A 263 1.83 29.72 27.91
N LYS A 264 1.12 29.89 26.77
CA LYS A 264 0.96 31.19 26.08
C LYS A 264 -0.41 31.82 26.30
N ASN A 265 -1.37 31.09 26.88
CA ASN A 265 -2.76 31.49 26.98
C ASN A 265 -3.36 31.89 25.60
N GLU A 266 -3.00 31.13 24.56
CA GLU A 266 -3.43 31.32 23.18
C GLU A 266 -4.11 30.04 22.69
N ILE A 267 -5.11 30.20 21.83
CA ILE A 267 -5.80 29.11 21.16
C ILE A 267 -5.76 29.37 19.66
N ASP A 268 -5.12 28.49 18.92
CA ASP A 268 -5.17 28.46 17.47
C ASP A 268 -6.38 27.63 17.03
N VAL A 269 -7.26 28.21 16.24
CA VAL A 269 -8.44 27.51 15.71
C VAL A 269 -8.34 27.40 14.20
N THR A 270 -8.56 26.23 13.69
CA THR A 270 -8.63 25.96 12.25
C THR A 270 -9.97 25.31 11.91
N LYS A 271 -10.70 25.90 10.95
CA LYS A 271 -11.97 25.38 10.43
C LYS A 271 -11.80 24.78 9.04
N TYR A 272 -12.50 23.72 8.79
CA TYR A 272 -12.45 22.93 7.56
C TYR A 272 -13.80 22.94 6.86
N VAL A 273 -13.79 23.10 5.54
CA VAL A 273 -15.00 23.08 4.71
C VAL A 273 -14.85 22.02 3.63
N TYR A 274 -15.90 21.26 3.42
CA TYR A 274 -15.92 20.18 2.43
C TYR A 274 -16.96 20.41 1.35
N ASP A 275 -16.70 19.85 0.17
CA ASP A 275 -17.73 19.75 -0.87
C ASP A 275 -18.67 18.54 -0.62
N ASN A 276 -19.63 18.33 -1.51
CA ASN A 276 -20.58 17.21 -1.37
C ASN A 276 -19.98 15.82 -1.65
N ASN A 277 -18.78 15.77 -2.24
CA ASN A 277 -18.03 14.54 -2.47
C ASN A 277 -17.09 14.20 -1.31
N GLY A 278 -17.10 15.03 -0.24
CA GLY A 278 -16.22 14.85 0.91
C GLY A 278 -14.79 15.33 0.69
N ASN A 279 -14.53 16.13 -0.34
CA ASN A 279 -13.21 16.74 -0.53
C ASN A 279 -13.08 17.98 0.35
N GLN A 280 -11.96 18.14 1.05
CA GLN A 280 -11.62 19.34 1.78
C GLN A 280 -11.34 20.48 0.80
N ILE A 281 -12.23 21.49 0.73
CA ILE A 281 -12.11 22.59 -0.23
C ILE A 281 -11.57 23.87 0.38
N LYS A 282 -11.57 23.98 1.69
CA LYS A 282 -11.09 25.20 2.37
C LYS A 282 -10.64 24.87 3.80
N LYS A 283 -9.59 25.57 4.24
CA LYS A 283 -9.09 25.62 5.60
C LYS A 283 -8.93 27.07 5.99
N ILE A 284 -9.36 27.47 7.20
CA ILE A 284 -9.30 28.82 7.71
C ILE A 284 -8.77 28.75 9.14
N GLY A 285 -7.60 29.35 9.36
CA GLY A 285 -6.97 29.44 10.67
C GLY A 285 -7.03 30.84 11.24
N TYR A 286 -7.24 30.96 12.56
CA TYR A 286 -7.18 32.20 13.31
C TYR A 286 -6.73 31.95 14.74
N ILE A 287 -6.15 32.98 15.38
CA ILE A 287 -5.70 32.90 16.77
C ILE A 287 -6.70 33.64 17.67
N THR A 288 -7.06 33.00 18.78
CA THR A 288 -7.88 33.62 19.84
C THR A 288 -7.07 33.65 21.12
N LYS A 289 -7.41 34.59 22.04
CA LYS A 289 -6.83 34.59 23.38
C LYS A 289 -7.76 33.86 24.33
N GLY A 290 -7.24 32.89 25.06
CA GLY A 290 -7.98 32.16 26.07
C GLY A 290 -8.02 32.92 27.38
N VAL A 291 -9.13 32.78 28.13
CA VAL A 291 -9.20 33.14 29.55
C VAL A 291 -9.45 31.84 30.30
N ASN A 292 -8.42 31.34 31.00
CA ASN A 292 -8.49 30.10 31.81
C ASN A 292 -9.00 28.86 31.03
N GLY A 293 -8.50 28.64 29.83
CA GLY A 293 -8.83 27.44 29.03
C GLY A 293 -10.21 27.41 28.38
N SER A 294 -10.97 28.50 28.45
CA SER A 294 -12.21 28.65 27.70
C SER A 294 -12.04 29.76 26.65
N PRO A 295 -12.48 29.55 25.39
CA PRO A 295 -12.49 30.62 24.39
C PRO A 295 -13.28 31.78 24.96
N SER A 296 -12.70 33.00 24.99
CA SER A 296 -13.51 34.18 25.28
C SER A 296 -14.55 34.30 24.18
N GLN A 297 -15.82 34.52 24.53
CA GLN A 297 -16.91 34.75 23.57
C GLN A 297 -16.79 36.10 22.79
N ASP A 298 -15.75 36.84 23.04
CA ASP A 298 -15.40 37.99 22.22
C ASP A 298 -14.80 37.48 20.90
N LEU A 299 -15.70 37.11 20.00
CA LEU A 299 -15.42 36.83 18.60
C LEU A 299 -14.61 38.02 18.04
N VAL A 300 -13.30 37.80 17.93
CA VAL A 300 -12.50 38.65 17.04
C VAL A 300 -13.17 38.47 15.69
N SER A 301 -13.66 39.58 15.16
CA SER A 301 -14.42 39.59 13.90
C SER A 301 -13.56 38.89 12.84
N GLU A 302 -14.17 38.17 11.90
CA GLU A 302 -13.50 37.48 10.78
C GLU A 302 -12.54 38.39 9.95
N ASN A 303 -12.38 39.65 10.34
CA ASN A 303 -11.64 40.70 9.64
C ASN A 303 -10.34 41.17 10.31
N GLU A 304 -9.90 40.59 11.46
CA GLU A 304 -8.69 41.06 12.15
C GLU A 304 -7.51 40.08 12.07
N LEU A 305 -6.57 40.48 11.24
CA LEU A 305 -5.08 40.37 11.31
C LEU A 305 -4.47 39.06 11.86
N ASN A 306 -4.61 37.94 11.24
CA ASN A 306 -3.73 36.79 11.17
C ASN A 306 -4.50 35.55 10.63
N ASN A 307 -5.58 35.78 9.89
CA ASN A 307 -6.30 34.71 9.26
C ASN A 307 -5.41 34.05 8.18
N THR A 308 -5.09 32.82 8.41
CA THR A 308 -4.54 31.98 7.34
C THR A 308 -5.69 31.32 6.59
N TYR A 309 -5.56 31.22 5.29
CA TYR A 309 -6.51 30.43 4.50
C TYR A 309 -5.79 29.55 3.49
N GLU A 310 -6.41 28.42 3.21
CA GLU A 310 -6.02 27.51 2.14
C GLU A 310 -7.29 27.14 1.35
N ILE A 311 -7.20 27.13 0.03
CA ILE A 311 -8.30 26.83 -0.88
C ILE A 311 -7.86 25.71 -1.81
N TYR A 312 -8.64 24.66 -1.87
CA TYR A 312 -8.41 23.48 -2.69
C TYR A 312 -9.52 23.35 -3.73
N LYS A 313 -9.17 22.99 -4.95
CA LYS A 313 -10.15 22.68 -5.99
C LYS A 313 -9.92 21.28 -6.51
N TYR A 314 -11.01 20.60 -6.78
CA TYR A 314 -11.00 19.25 -7.28
C TYR A 314 -11.77 19.18 -8.60
N ASN A 315 -11.39 18.20 -9.43
CA ASN A 315 -12.19 17.85 -10.60
C ASN A 315 -13.34 16.90 -10.19
N GLU A 316 -14.13 16.49 -11.17
CA GLU A 316 -15.28 15.61 -10.98
C GLU A 316 -14.90 14.17 -10.55
N PHE A 317 -13.61 13.85 -10.46
CA PHE A 317 -13.05 12.56 -10.05
C PHE A 317 -12.34 12.63 -8.69
N ASN A 318 -12.54 13.74 -7.97
CA ASN A 318 -11.93 14.05 -6.67
C ASN A 318 -10.38 14.17 -6.71
N GLU A 319 -9.81 14.43 -7.90
CA GLU A 319 -8.40 14.75 -8.04
C GLU A 319 -8.20 16.25 -7.81
N MET A 320 -7.24 16.62 -6.95
CA MET A 320 -6.97 18.03 -6.63
C MET A 320 -6.37 18.76 -7.84
N THR A 321 -7.03 19.77 -8.36
CA THR A 321 -6.59 20.52 -9.56
C THR A 321 -5.90 21.82 -9.23
N SER A 322 -6.14 22.40 -8.07
CA SER A 322 -5.39 23.58 -7.61
C SER A 322 -5.38 23.72 -6.10
N PHE A 323 -4.33 24.34 -5.62
CA PHE A 323 -4.14 24.80 -4.26
C PHE A 323 -3.75 26.29 -4.26
N GLU A 324 -4.25 27.05 -3.29
CA GLU A 324 -3.94 28.47 -3.10
C GLU A 324 -4.03 28.82 -1.62
N SER A 325 -3.09 29.61 -1.11
CA SER A 325 -3.12 30.12 0.25
C SER A 325 -2.66 31.59 0.31
N ASN A 326 -2.82 32.23 1.46
CA ASN A 326 -2.24 33.55 1.67
C ASN A 326 -0.71 33.54 1.90
N LYS A 327 -0.11 32.35 2.04
CA LYS A 327 1.33 32.17 2.19
C LYS A 327 2.01 31.71 0.90
N GLU A 328 1.27 31.00 0.06
CA GLU A 328 1.78 30.36 -1.15
C GLU A 328 1.08 30.86 -2.41
N SER A 329 1.82 31.01 -3.49
CA SER A 329 1.24 31.27 -4.80
C SER A 329 0.36 30.10 -5.24
N LYS A 330 -0.62 30.38 -6.09
CA LYS A 330 -1.51 29.34 -6.63
C LYS A 330 -0.70 28.25 -7.35
N TRP A 331 -0.92 26.99 -6.94
CA TRP A 331 -0.44 25.79 -7.61
C TRP A 331 -1.55 25.16 -8.45
N GLU A 332 -1.17 24.52 -9.54
CA GLU A 332 -2.05 23.77 -10.44
C GLU A 332 -1.51 22.35 -10.66
N TYR A 333 -2.41 21.39 -10.69
CA TYR A 333 -2.09 19.97 -10.82
C TYR A 333 -2.84 19.35 -12.00
N ALA A 334 -2.22 18.38 -12.68
CA ALA A 334 -2.86 17.62 -13.74
C ALA A 334 -2.52 16.12 -13.64
N TYR A 335 -3.45 15.30 -14.12
CA TYR A 335 -3.44 13.84 -13.89
C TYR A 335 -3.52 13.07 -15.19
N LEU A 336 -2.80 11.94 -15.23
CA LEU A 336 -2.93 10.91 -16.24
C LEU A 336 -4.30 10.21 -16.13
N PRO A 337 -4.75 9.48 -17.18
CA PRO A 337 -6.02 8.75 -17.12
C PRO A 337 -6.12 7.69 -16.03
N ASN A 338 -4.98 7.20 -15.51
CA ASN A 338 -4.90 6.26 -14.39
C ASN A 338 -4.86 6.95 -13.01
N GLY A 339 -5.04 8.29 -12.95
CA GLY A 339 -5.06 9.06 -11.71
C GLY A 339 -3.69 9.49 -11.17
N LEU A 340 -2.57 9.12 -11.82
CA LEU A 340 -1.25 9.57 -11.40
C LEU A 340 -1.04 11.05 -11.79
N ARG A 341 -0.58 11.86 -10.86
CA ARG A 341 -0.28 13.27 -11.09
C ARG A 341 0.96 13.41 -11.96
N TYR A 342 0.81 13.92 -13.16
CA TYR A 342 1.95 14.13 -14.06
C TYR A 342 2.51 15.55 -14.03
N ARG A 343 1.75 16.52 -13.56
CA ARG A 343 2.17 17.92 -13.54
C ARG A 343 1.83 18.61 -12.23
N LYS A 344 2.77 19.42 -11.76
CA LYS A 344 2.65 20.35 -10.67
C LYS A 344 3.29 21.67 -11.10
N SER A 345 2.57 22.78 -11.05
CA SER A 345 3.08 24.06 -11.54
C SER A 345 2.49 25.24 -10.80
N ASN A 346 3.26 26.31 -10.71
CA ASN A 346 2.83 27.66 -10.32
C ASN A 346 3.39 28.69 -11.30
N ALA A 347 3.29 29.99 -10.97
CA ALA A 347 3.80 31.06 -11.83
C ALA A 347 5.31 30.98 -12.11
N SER A 348 6.10 30.37 -11.22
CA SER A 348 7.57 30.34 -11.28
C SER A 348 8.12 28.93 -11.53
N ASN A 349 7.41 27.88 -11.15
CA ASN A 349 7.87 26.49 -11.16
C ASN A 349 6.96 25.65 -12.05
N PHE A 350 7.57 24.71 -12.74
CA PHE A 350 6.86 23.76 -13.57
C PHE A 350 7.58 22.41 -13.49
N ASP A 351 6.95 21.45 -12.79
CA ASP A 351 7.45 20.10 -12.63
C ASP A 351 6.53 19.13 -13.35
N ARG A 352 7.11 18.26 -14.14
CA ARG A 352 6.45 17.13 -14.79
C ARG A 352 7.08 15.85 -14.34
N TYR A 353 6.26 14.87 -13.88
CA TYR A 353 6.68 13.59 -13.35
C TYR A 353 6.56 12.49 -14.38
N VAL A 354 7.62 11.75 -14.60
CA VAL A 354 7.65 10.54 -15.43
C VAL A 354 7.45 9.33 -14.53
N TRP A 355 6.39 8.60 -14.77
CA TRP A 355 6.00 7.43 -13.99
C TRP A 355 6.39 6.14 -14.71
N ASP A 356 6.91 5.17 -13.97
CA ASP A 356 7.08 3.81 -14.46
C ASP A 356 5.75 3.03 -14.44
N ARG A 357 5.78 1.80 -14.96
CA ARG A 357 4.62 0.91 -14.98
C ARG A 357 4.10 0.49 -13.60
N ASN A 358 4.92 0.66 -12.56
CA ASN A 358 4.60 0.32 -11.17
C ASN A 358 4.10 1.53 -10.36
N GLY A 359 3.93 2.71 -11.00
CA GLY A 359 3.48 3.93 -10.33
C GLY A 359 4.57 4.60 -9.49
N ASN A 360 5.84 4.45 -9.86
CA ASN A 360 6.94 5.18 -9.25
C ASN A 360 7.41 6.32 -10.14
N ILE A 361 7.75 7.47 -9.55
CA ILE A 361 8.44 8.54 -10.27
C ILE A 361 9.88 8.09 -10.55
N ILE A 362 10.28 8.14 -11.83
CA ILE A 362 11.62 7.77 -12.30
C ILE A 362 12.38 8.95 -12.92
N ALA A 363 11.68 10.04 -13.22
CA ALA A 363 12.31 11.28 -13.67
C ALA A 363 11.39 12.49 -13.45
N GLU A 364 11.98 13.68 -13.46
CA GLU A 364 11.30 14.96 -13.54
C GLU A 364 11.72 15.68 -14.82
N MET A 365 10.79 16.50 -15.34
CA MET A 365 11.01 17.33 -16.52
C MET A 365 10.48 18.75 -16.28
N ASN A 366 11.08 19.72 -16.93
CA ASN A 366 10.58 21.09 -16.98
C ASN A 366 9.42 21.26 -17.99
N GLY A 367 8.88 22.47 -18.10
CA GLY A 367 7.78 22.80 -19.02
C GLY A 367 8.12 22.58 -20.50
N GLU A 368 9.39 22.62 -20.87
CA GLU A 368 9.88 22.37 -22.23
C GLU A 368 10.00 20.87 -22.54
N GLY A 369 9.94 19.99 -21.53
CA GLY A 369 10.08 18.55 -21.64
C GLY A 369 11.53 18.08 -21.55
N ASN A 370 12.44 18.91 -21.03
CA ASN A 370 13.81 18.52 -20.76
C ASN A 370 13.89 17.88 -19.38
N LEU A 371 14.64 16.81 -19.23
CA LEU A 371 14.88 16.17 -17.94
C LEU A 371 15.62 17.13 -16.99
N THR A 372 15.06 17.28 -15.79
CA THR A 372 15.65 18.06 -14.70
C THR A 372 16.22 17.17 -13.59
N SER A 373 15.62 16.00 -13.39
CA SER A 373 16.12 15.00 -12.44
C SER A 373 15.85 13.58 -12.92
N LYS A 374 16.69 12.64 -12.53
CA LYS A 374 16.56 11.20 -12.78
C LYS A 374 16.66 10.43 -11.48
N TYR A 375 15.77 9.46 -11.33
CA TYR A 375 15.70 8.61 -10.15
C TYR A 375 16.08 7.17 -10.51
N VAL A 376 17.02 6.61 -9.79
CA VAL A 376 17.38 5.19 -9.89
C VAL A 376 16.68 4.44 -8.77
N ARG A 377 15.90 3.44 -9.15
CA ARG A 377 15.13 2.61 -8.21
C ARG A 377 15.57 1.15 -8.31
N GLY A 378 15.62 0.51 -7.16
CA GLY A 378 15.71 -0.92 -6.97
C GLY A 378 14.52 -1.37 -6.13
N ASN A 379 14.77 -2.05 -5.01
CA ASN A 379 13.71 -2.36 -4.04
C ASN A 379 13.10 -1.08 -3.42
N LYS A 380 13.91 -0.01 -3.29
CA LYS A 380 13.51 1.34 -2.90
C LYS A 380 14.20 2.35 -3.83
N LEU A 381 13.95 3.64 -3.66
CA LEU A 381 14.69 4.69 -4.33
C LEU A 381 16.15 4.64 -3.87
N ILE A 382 17.09 4.52 -4.83
CA ILE A 382 18.52 4.43 -4.58
C ILE A 382 19.15 5.82 -4.62
N SER A 383 18.93 6.55 -5.73
CA SER A 383 19.58 7.84 -5.94
C SER A 383 18.78 8.78 -6.82
N LYS A 384 19.05 10.09 -6.62
CA LYS A 384 18.68 11.18 -7.52
C LYS A 384 19.92 11.64 -8.27
N ASP A 385 19.86 11.66 -9.60
CA ASP A 385 20.92 12.11 -10.53
C ASP A 385 22.29 11.42 -10.35
N GLY A 386 22.36 10.31 -9.58
CA GLY A 386 23.59 9.66 -9.20
C GLY A 386 24.46 10.45 -8.20
N ASN A 387 23.94 11.56 -7.67
CA ASN A 387 24.62 12.49 -6.78
C ASN A 387 24.12 12.42 -5.34
N GLU A 388 22.82 12.17 -5.15
CA GLU A 388 22.18 12.02 -3.84
C GLU A 388 21.75 10.56 -3.69
N TYR A 389 22.07 9.95 -2.55
CA TYR A 389 21.72 8.57 -2.22
C TYR A 389 20.94 8.52 -0.93
N TYR A 390 19.92 7.65 -0.90
CA TYR A 390 18.88 7.61 0.12
C TYR A 390 19.11 6.46 1.11
N GLY A 391 19.12 6.79 2.41
CA GLY A 391 19.10 5.84 3.51
C GLY A 391 17.73 5.83 4.19
N TYR A 392 17.34 4.68 4.71
CA TYR A 392 15.99 4.43 5.21
C TYR A 392 16.01 3.91 6.65
N ASP A 393 14.89 4.12 7.35
CA ASP A 393 14.57 3.41 8.58
C ASP A 393 13.89 2.06 8.27
N GLY A 394 13.43 1.35 9.32
CA GLY A 394 12.73 0.07 9.18
C GLY A 394 11.33 0.21 8.58
N HIS A 395 10.69 1.35 8.71
CA HIS A 395 9.37 1.64 8.15
C HIS A 395 9.43 2.02 6.66
N GLY A 396 10.61 2.37 6.16
CA GLY A 396 10.80 2.78 4.76
C GLY A 396 10.80 4.29 4.56
N SER A 397 10.78 5.07 5.62
CA SER A 397 10.93 6.52 5.55
C SER A 397 12.36 6.89 5.20
N VAL A 398 12.54 7.92 4.37
CA VAL A 398 13.86 8.49 4.09
C VAL A 398 14.36 9.18 5.35
N VAL A 399 15.51 8.74 5.88
CA VAL A 399 16.09 9.28 7.11
C VAL A 399 17.46 9.92 6.90
N ASN A 400 18.16 9.54 5.83
CA ASN A 400 19.45 10.11 5.48
C ASN A 400 19.55 10.36 3.98
N ILE A 401 20.24 11.44 3.60
CA ILE A 401 20.75 11.63 2.25
C ILE A 401 22.26 11.80 2.35
N SER A 402 23.00 11.14 1.45
CA SER A 402 24.45 11.26 1.28
C SER A 402 24.77 11.72 -0.13
N ASN A 403 25.90 12.42 -0.31
CA ASN A 403 26.35 12.91 -1.60
C ASN A 403 27.07 11.81 -2.42
N GLU A 404 27.51 12.14 -3.64
CA GLU A 404 28.23 11.24 -4.55
C GLU A 404 29.52 10.65 -3.93
N SER A 405 30.18 11.35 -3.01
CA SER A 405 31.39 10.86 -2.31
C SER A 405 31.07 10.01 -1.08
N GLY A 406 29.80 9.68 -0.86
CA GLY A 406 29.35 8.86 0.28
C GLY A 406 29.38 9.58 1.63
N LYS A 407 29.38 10.91 1.61
CA LYS A 407 29.36 11.73 2.82
C LYS A 407 27.92 12.16 3.12
N PHE A 408 27.51 12.03 4.37
CA PHE A 408 26.23 12.52 4.89
C PHE A 408 26.03 14.02 4.56
N ILE A 409 24.84 14.39 4.12
CA ILE A 409 24.45 15.78 3.83
C ILE A 409 23.16 16.20 4.52
N LYS A 410 22.21 15.28 4.76
CA LYS A 410 20.92 15.61 5.34
C LYS A 410 20.29 14.45 6.13
N SER A 411 19.55 14.77 7.18
CA SER A 411 18.72 13.80 7.92
C SER A 411 17.29 14.27 8.06
N TYR A 412 16.40 13.30 8.24
CA TYR A 412 14.99 13.49 8.55
C TYR A 412 14.64 12.66 9.77
N ASP A 413 13.71 13.16 10.55
CA ASP A 413 13.10 12.47 11.67
C ASP A 413 11.59 12.75 11.69
N TYR A 414 10.77 11.79 12.10
CA TYR A 414 9.33 11.86 12.01
C TYR A 414 8.67 11.42 13.31
N ASP A 415 7.51 12.02 13.65
CA ASP A 415 6.62 11.44 14.66
C ASP A 415 5.95 10.16 14.13
N ALA A 416 5.12 9.52 14.95
CA ALA A 416 4.42 8.29 14.56
C ALA A 416 3.56 8.45 13.30
N PHE A 417 2.99 9.62 13.06
CA PHE A 417 2.13 9.91 11.91
C PHE A 417 2.87 10.47 10.70
N GLY A 418 4.19 10.66 10.78
CA GLY A 418 5.02 11.14 9.67
C GLY A 418 5.18 12.65 9.59
N VAL A 419 4.88 13.37 10.66
CA VAL A 419 5.25 14.79 10.77
C VAL A 419 6.77 14.90 10.89
N GLU A 420 7.39 15.67 10.01
CA GLU A 420 8.83 15.91 10.05
C GLU A 420 9.19 16.80 11.25
N LEU A 421 9.95 16.27 12.22
CA LEU A 421 10.27 16.92 13.48
C LEU A 421 11.27 18.10 13.32
N ASN A 422 12.16 18.01 12.33
CA ASN A 422 13.20 19.02 12.05
C ASN A 422 13.04 19.59 10.64
N LYS A 423 11.82 20.05 10.29
CA LYS A 423 11.46 20.50 8.95
C LYS A 423 12.28 21.72 8.52
N ASP A 424 13.00 21.55 7.40
CA ASP A 424 13.61 22.65 6.66
C ASP A 424 12.67 23.10 5.56
N VAL A 425 12.15 24.34 5.67
CA VAL A 425 11.21 24.93 4.69
C VAL A 425 11.82 25.12 3.30
N ASN A 426 13.16 25.12 3.20
CA ASN A 426 13.88 25.24 1.92
C ASN A 426 14.26 23.89 1.33
N ASP A 427 13.85 22.78 1.95
CA ASP A 427 14.17 21.46 1.45
C ASP A 427 13.42 21.15 0.16
N THR A 428 14.19 20.81 -0.87
CA THR A 428 13.68 20.44 -2.19
C THR A 428 13.60 18.93 -2.42
N ASN A 429 13.97 18.10 -1.40
CA ASN A 429 13.83 16.67 -1.54
C ASN A 429 12.35 16.27 -1.60
N LEU A 430 12.01 15.55 -2.65
CA LEU A 430 10.64 15.14 -2.94
C LEU A 430 10.18 13.96 -2.07
N PHE A 431 11.09 13.02 -1.76
CA PHE A 431 10.75 11.76 -1.09
C PHE A 431 11.13 11.80 0.39
N ARG A 432 10.14 11.55 1.28
CA ARG A 432 10.31 11.67 2.73
C ARG A 432 9.70 10.50 3.48
N TYR A 433 8.67 10.72 4.27
CA TYR A 433 7.98 9.69 5.05
C TYR A 433 7.51 8.54 4.18
N CYS A 434 7.75 7.29 4.61
CA CYS A 434 7.49 6.05 3.84
C CYS A 434 8.12 6.03 2.43
N GLY A 435 9.09 6.93 2.13
CA GLY A 435 9.67 7.09 0.79
C GLY A 435 8.71 7.70 -0.24
N GLU A 436 7.63 8.31 0.21
CA GLU A 436 6.59 8.90 -0.64
C GLU A 436 6.79 10.39 -0.88
N GLN A 437 6.09 10.91 -1.90
CA GLN A 437 6.21 12.30 -2.36
C GLN A 437 5.57 13.27 -1.37
N TYR A 438 6.34 14.20 -0.85
CA TYR A 438 5.89 15.28 0.00
C TYR A 438 5.71 16.58 -0.78
N ASP A 439 4.59 17.25 -0.59
CA ASP A 439 4.25 18.53 -1.21
C ASP A 439 4.39 19.66 -0.17
N ASN A 440 5.46 20.44 -0.28
CA ASN A 440 5.77 21.52 0.65
C ASN A 440 4.67 22.59 0.74
N GLU A 441 3.97 22.87 -0.35
CA GLU A 441 2.92 23.89 -0.43
C GLU A 441 1.64 23.52 0.33
N THR A 442 1.35 22.22 0.44
CA THR A 442 0.14 21.72 1.11
C THR A 442 0.42 21.01 2.43
N ASP A 443 1.70 20.85 2.80
CA ASP A 443 2.16 20.04 3.94
C ASP A 443 1.55 18.63 3.94
N SER A 444 1.43 18.02 2.74
CA SER A 444 0.77 16.72 2.56
C SER A 444 1.64 15.76 1.79
N ILE A 445 1.41 14.48 2.01
CA ILE A 445 2.04 13.38 1.27
C ILE A 445 1.09 12.95 0.15
N TYR A 446 1.59 12.93 -1.08
CA TYR A 446 0.85 12.46 -2.24
C TYR A 446 0.95 10.93 -2.35
N LEU A 447 -0.13 10.25 -2.02
CA LEU A 447 -0.25 8.79 -2.08
C LEU A 447 -1.07 8.36 -3.31
N ARG A 448 -0.81 8.94 -4.46
CA ARG A 448 -1.44 8.64 -5.77
C ARG A 448 -2.94 8.89 -5.80
N ALA A 449 -3.76 8.06 -5.16
CA ALA A 449 -5.21 8.24 -5.16
C ALA A 449 -5.68 9.35 -4.21
N ARG A 450 -4.95 9.59 -3.13
CA ARG A 450 -5.32 10.57 -2.09
C ARG A 450 -4.11 11.37 -1.60
N TYR A 451 -4.39 12.48 -0.93
CA TYR A 451 -3.41 13.26 -0.18
C TYR A 451 -3.56 12.97 1.31
N TYR A 452 -2.48 12.53 1.94
CA TYR A 452 -2.39 12.29 3.37
C TYR A 452 -1.82 13.51 4.08
N ASN A 453 -2.49 14.01 5.10
CA ASN A 453 -1.98 15.07 5.98
C ASN A 453 -1.42 14.46 7.27
N PRO A 454 -0.08 14.46 7.48
CA PRO A 454 0.54 13.83 8.64
C PRO A 454 0.13 14.49 9.97
N SER A 455 0.01 15.84 9.99
CA SER A 455 -0.36 16.57 11.21
C SER A 455 -1.74 16.18 11.71
N LEU A 456 -2.68 15.94 10.78
CA LEU A 456 -4.02 15.49 11.08
C LEU A 456 -4.11 13.96 11.24
N GLY A 457 -3.12 13.21 10.75
CA GLY A 457 -3.12 11.75 10.75
C GLY A 457 -4.21 11.16 9.85
N ARG A 458 -4.62 11.87 8.77
CA ARG A 458 -5.76 11.48 7.95
C ARG A 458 -5.67 11.96 6.50
N PHE A 459 -6.46 11.35 5.63
CA PHE A 459 -6.64 11.80 4.26
C PHE A 459 -7.48 13.08 4.19
N THR A 460 -7.24 13.90 3.14
CA THR A 460 -7.97 15.15 2.88
C THR A 460 -9.27 14.94 2.08
N THR A 461 -9.47 13.74 1.53
CA THR A 461 -10.64 13.34 0.74
C THR A 461 -11.19 12.01 1.20
N GLU A 462 -12.48 11.75 0.93
CA GLU A 462 -13.08 10.43 1.16
C GLU A 462 -12.36 9.36 0.34
N ASP A 463 -12.35 8.14 0.88
CA ASP A 463 -11.88 6.96 0.15
C ASP A 463 -12.74 6.75 -1.12
N PRO A 464 -12.12 6.67 -2.31
CA PRO A 464 -12.85 6.33 -3.55
C PRO A 464 -13.53 4.96 -3.50
N ALA A 465 -12.97 3.99 -2.78
CA ALA A 465 -13.55 2.66 -2.56
C ALA A 465 -14.67 2.69 -1.53
N LYS A 466 -14.65 3.68 -0.62
CA LYS A 466 -15.59 3.81 0.51
C LYS A 466 -15.54 2.61 1.44
N ASP A 467 -14.34 2.11 1.70
CA ASP A 467 -14.12 0.98 2.58
C ASP A 467 -14.10 1.41 4.06
N GLY A 468 -14.64 0.52 4.91
CA GLY A 468 -14.73 0.75 6.35
C GLY A 468 -15.72 1.85 6.76
N ASP A 469 -15.70 2.16 8.05
CA ASP A 469 -16.62 3.13 8.69
C ASP A 469 -16.07 4.57 8.63
N ASN A 470 -14.74 4.74 8.45
CA ASN A 470 -14.08 6.05 8.39
C ASN A 470 -13.23 6.19 7.13
N TRP A 471 -13.81 6.81 6.10
CA TRP A 471 -13.19 6.97 4.79
C TRP A 471 -12.02 7.96 4.74
N TYR A 472 -11.68 8.59 5.87
CA TYR A 472 -10.55 9.50 5.98
C TYR A 472 -9.39 8.93 6.79
N SER A 473 -9.57 7.76 7.43
CA SER A 473 -8.55 7.15 8.27
C SER A 473 -7.33 6.74 7.47
N TYR A 474 -6.14 7.01 8.00
CA TYR A 474 -4.87 6.51 7.48
C TYR A 474 -4.40 5.34 8.34
N CYS A 475 -4.10 4.20 7.70
CA CYS A 475 -3.60 2.98 8.37
C CYS A 475 -4.41 2.55 9.60
N ALA A 476 -5.74 2.78 9.59
CA ALA A 476 -6.63 2.50 10.72
C ALA A 476 -6.15 3.09 12.08
N GLY A 477 -5.35 4.18 12.06
CA GLY A 477 -4.76 4.79 13.27
C GLY A 477 -3.49 4.10 13.78
N ASN A 478 -2.88 3.22 12.99
CA ASN A 478 -1.61 2.55 13.33
C ASN A 478 -0.53 2.77 12.26
N PRO A 479 -0.04 4.01 12.07
CA PRO A 479 0.94 4.32 11.04
C PRO A 479 2.38 3.91 11.40
N VAL A 480 2.65 3.48 12.63
CA VAL A 480 3.96 2.93 13.05
C VAL A 480 4.19 1.53 12.48
N ASN A 481 3.12 0.74 12.35
CA ASN A 481 3.19 -0.66 11.91
C ASN A 481 2.65 -0.86 10.49
N SER A 482 2.09 0.18 9.87
CA SER A 482 1.43 0.09 8.57
C SER A 482 1.69 1.33 7.73
N TRP A 483 1.67 1.19 6.41
CA TRP A 483 1.68 2.32 5.48
C TRP A 483 0.72 2.04 4.30
N ASP A 484 0.23 3.10 3.70
CA ASP A 484 -0.62 3.03 2.50
C ASP A 484 0.11 3.69 1.32
N PRO A 485 0.77 2.92 0.44
CA PRO A 485 1.55 3.50 -0.67
C PRO A 485 0.69 4.04 -1.80
N SER A 486 -0.60 3.77 -1.81
CA SER A 486 -1.49 4.06 -2.94
C SER A 486 -2.63 5.01 -2.63
N GLY A 487 -2.93 5.21 -1.37
CA GLY A 487 -4.14 5.87 -0.92
C GLY A 487 -5.41 5.03 -1.15
N LEU A 488 -5.29 3.70 -1.29
CA LEU A 488 -6.39 2.73 -1.46
C LEU A 488 -6.04 1.44 -0.73
N ASP A 489 -6.89 0.99 0.18
CA ASP A 489 -6.60 -0.18 1.00
C ASP A 489 -7.01 -1.51 0.33
N ASN A 490 -6.08 -2.47 0.30
CA ASN A 490 -6.35 -3.90 0.16
C ASN A 490 -5.78 -4.64 1.37
N ILE A 491 -6.45 -5.70 1.83
CA ILE A 491 -6.16 -6.32 3.12
C ILE A 491 -5.79 -7.79 2.98
N MET A 492 -4.63 -8.17 3.58
CA MET A 492 -4.18 -9.55 3.69
C MET A 492 -3.97 -9.93 5.16
N ILE A 493 -4.41 -11.13 5.55
CA ILE A 493 -4.14 -11.70 6.88
C ILE A 493 -3.32 -12.97 6.75
N THR A 494 -2.23 -13.08 7.49
CA THR A 494 -1.36 -14.25 7.54
C THR A 494 -0.91 -14.56 8.97
N GLY A 495 -0.49 -15.81 9.21
CA GLY A 495 0.09 -16.23 10.50
C GLY A 495 1.62 -16.11 10.52
N PRO A 496 2.24 -16.05 11.71
CA PRO A 496 3.68 -15.86 11.88
C PRO A 496 4.50 -17.14 11.72
N ASP A 497 3.98 -18.17 11.06
CA ASP A 497 4.78 -19.38 10.81
C ASP A 497 5.94 -19.04 9.86
N GLN A 498 7.15 -19.53 10.18
CA GLN A 498 8.36 -19.24 9.41
C GLN A 498 8.21 -19.54 7.90
N TYR A 499 7.36 -20.51 7.56
CA TYR A 499 7.00 -20.83 6.17
C TYR A 499 6.16 -19.75 5.48
N MET A 500 5.38 -18.99 6.23
CA MET A 500 4.42 -18.04 5.65
C MET A 500 4.97 -16.63 5.60
N THR A 501 5.83 -16.25 6.55
CA THR A 501 6.42 -14.91 6.62
C THR A 501 7.48 -14.66 5.54
N SER A 502 8.23 -15.69 5.15
CA SER A 502 9.21 -15.58 4.05
C SER A 502 8.57 -15.43 2.66
N ILE A 503 7.32 -15.85 2.53
CA ILE A 503 6.59 -15.93 1.25
C ILE A 503 5.83 -14.63 0.94
N LEU A 504 5.42 -13.90 1.97
CA LEU A 504 4.63 -12.67 1.84
C LEU A 504 5.48 -11.43 2.10
N ASN A 505 6.67 -11.39 1.54
CA ASN A 505 7.53 -10.21 1.54
C ASN A 505 7.07 -9.18 0.48
N GLN A 506 7.73 -8.03 0.42
CA GLN A 506 7.45 -6.96 -0.56
C GLN A 506 7.37 -7.47 -2.01
N ALA A 507 8.11 -8.54 -2.36
CA ALA A 507 8.10 -9.11 -3.69
C ALA A 507 6.77 -9.81 -4.03
N ASP A 508 6.06 -10.36 -3.03
CA ASP A 508 4.72 -10.93 -3.25
C ASP A 508 3.66 -9.83 -3.33
N MET A 509 3.81 -8.75 -2.59
CA MET A 509 2.97 -7.55 -2.75
C MET A 509 3.11 -6.95 -4.14
N ASP A 510 4.34 -6.84 -4.65
CA ASP A 510 4.64 -6.41 -6.02
C ASP A 510 4.11 -7.41 -7.08
N ARG A 511 4.11 -8.70 -6.75
CA ARG A 511 3.65 -9.79 -7.63
C ARG A 511 2.15 -9.80 -7.81
N PHE A 512 1.37 -9.44 -6.79
CA PHE A 512 -0.08 -9.32 -6.89
C PHE A 512 -0.52 -8.03 -7.59
N GLY A 513 0.40 -7.09 -7.83
CA GLY A 513 0.09 -5.80 -8.48
C GLY A 513 -0.96 -5.01 -7.72
N ILE A 514 -1.01 -5.18 -6.40
CA ILE A 514 -2.14 -4.80 -5.58
C ILE A 514 -1.65 -3.93 -4.42
N ASN A 515 -2.38 -2.91 -4.15
CA ASN A 515 -2.28 -2.10 -2.95
C ASN A 515 -2.92 -2.87 -1.80
N ASN A 516 -2.15 -3.72 -1.12
CA ASN A 516 -2.68 -4.62 -0.11
C ASN A 516 -2.27 -4.16 1.29
N SER A 517 -3.21 -4.15 2.22
CA SER A 517 -2.89 -4.14 3.65
C SER A 517 -2.59 -5.57 4.10
N LEU A 518 -1.42 -5.78 4.67
CA LEU A 518 -0.97 -7.06 5.18
C LEU A 518 -1.15 -7.11 6.70
N TYR A 519 -1.94 -8.07 7.18
CA TYR A 519 -2.15 -8.30 8.61
C TYR A 519 -1.46 -9.59 9.05
N TYR A 520 -0.59 -9.49 10.04
CA TYR A 520 0.03 -10.64 10.67
C TYR A 520 -0.74 -11.00 11.95
N ALA A 521 -1.09 -12.26 12.12
CA ALA A 521 -1.72 -12.77 13.32
C ALA A 521 -0.79 -13.73 14.06
N TYR A 522 -0.57 -13.50 15.36
CA TYR A 522 0.41 -14.22 16.16
C TYR A 522 -0.20 -15.33 17.01
N CYS A 523 -1.49 -15.31 17.21
CA CYS A 523 -2.27 -16.35 17.90
C CYS A 523 -3.72 -16.35 17.39
N ALA A 524 -4.48 -17.38 17.79
CA ALA A 524 -5.87 -17.52 17.34
C ALA A 524 -6.75 -16.32 17.70
N SER A 525 -6.63 -15.76 18.90
CA SER A 525 -7.40 -14.59 19.34
C SER A 525 -7.02 -13.32 18.57
N ASP A 526 -5.76 -13.15 18.23
CA ASP A 526 -5.28 -12.04 17.42
C ASP A 526 -5.81 -12.17 15.97
N PHE A 527 -5.76 -13.36 15.38
CA PHE A 527 -6.37 -13.62 14.07
C PHE A 527 -7.86 -13.30 14.06
N GLU A 528 -8.59 -13.72 15.09
CA GLU A 528 -10.02 -13.41 15.25
C GLU A 528 -10.25 -11.89 15.38
N GLY A 529 -9.37 -11.17 16.09
CA GLY A 529 -9.37 -9.71 16.19
C GLY A 529 -9.10 -9.04 14.85
N LYS A 530 -8.06 -9.47 14.14
CA LYS A 530 -7.73 -8.98 12.77
C LYS A 530 -8.87 -9.26 11.79
N TRP A 531 -9.51 -10.43 11.87
CA TRP A 531 -10.70 -10.72 11.07
C TRP A 531 -11.83 -9.74 11.31
N GLN A 532 -12.11 -9.37 12.57
CA GLN A 532 -13.13 -8.37 12.90
C GLN A 532 -12.71 -6.97 12.40
N LEU A 533 -11.44 -6.65 12.42
CA LEU A 533 -10.92 -5.41 11.83
C LEU A 533 -11.11 -5.39 10.31
N VAL A 534 -10.70 -6.48 9.63
CA VAL A 534 -10.90 -6.64 8.17
C VAL A 534 -12.38 -6.54 7.82
N SER A 535 -13.25 -7.16 8.59
CA SER A 535 -14.71 -7.14 8.31
C SER A 535 -15.33 -5.73 8.33
N LYS A 536 -14.66 -4.78 8.98
CA LYS A 536 -15.07 -3.37 8.97
C LYS A 536 -14.54 -2.58 7.78
N ASN A 537 -13.42 -3.03 7.20
CA ASN A 537 -12.64 -2.26 6.24
C ASN A 537 -12.67 -2.83 4.81
N ILE A 538 -13.13 -4.07 4.62
CA ILE A 538 -13.18 -4.74 3.32
C ILE A 538 -14.54 -4.53 2.64
N GLY A 539 -14.55 -4.29 1.34
CA GLY A 539 -15.74 -3.98 0.53
C GLY A 539 -16.09 -5.04 -0.50
N LEU A 540 -17.27 -4.91 -1.13
CA LEU A 540 -17.82 -5.88 -2.10
C LEU A 540 -16.99 -6.06 -3.38
N ASN A 541 -16.00 -5.22 -3.63
CA ASN A 541 -15.13 -5.33 -4.79
C ASN A 541 -13.76 -5.93 -4.46
N ASP A 542 -13.48 -6.15 -3.16
CA ASP A 542 -12.18 -6.59 -2.69
C ASP A 542 -12.11 -8.10 -2.54
N ASN A 543 -10.89 -8.62 -2.54
CA ASN A 543 -10.61 -10.02 -2.30
C ASN A 543 -9.80 -10.14 -0.99
N LEU A 544 -10.19 -11.07 -0.13
CA LEU A 544 -9.47 -11.40 1.08
C LEU A 544 -8.66 -12.68 0.87
N ILE A 545 -7.35 -12.59 1.05
CA ILE A 545 -6.45 -13.75 1.02
C ILE A 545 -6.12 -14.15 2.45
N VAL A 546 -6.34 -15.41 2.80
CA VAL A 546 -6.09 -15.96 4.13
C VAL A 546 -5.12 -17.12 4.03
N SER A 547 -3.98 -17.00 4.70
CA SER A 547 -2.94 -18.02 4.69
C SER A 547 -2.59 -18.45 6.11
N VAL A 548 -3.01 -19.65 6.49
CA VAL A 548 -2.83 -20.24 7.83
C VAL A 548 -2.77 -21.76 7.73
N HIS A 549 -2.40 -22.46 8.81
CA HIS A 549 -2.56 -23.90 8.86
C HIS A 549 -4.04 -24.30 8.95
N GLY A 550 -4.41 -25.39 8.30
CA GLY A 550 -5.79 -25.85 8.31
C GLY A 550 -5.94 -27.36 8.21
N SER A 551 -7.12 -27.79 8.63
CA SER A 551 -7.69 -29.11 8.43
C SER A 551 -9.14 -28.93 8.02
N PRO A 552 -9.87 -29.98 7.64
CA PRO A 552 -11.28 -29.84 7.29
C PRO A 552 -12.16 -29.30 8.42
N TYR A 553 -11.72 -29.44 9.66
CA TYR A 553 -12.51 -29.08 10.84
C TYR A 553 -12.06 -27.82 11.53
N GLU A 554 -10.80 -27.40 11.32
CA GLU A 554 -10.17 -26.35 12.11
C GLU A 554 -9.10 -25.59 11.34
N MET A 555 -8.81 -24.39 11.79
CA MET A 555 -7.69 -23.54 11.34
C MET A 555 -6.82 -23.20 12.55
N SER A 556 -5.52 -23.06 12.34
CA SER A 556 -4.57 -22.65 13.37
C SER A 556 -3.50 -21.73 12.80
N ILE A 557 -2.93 -20.87 13.64
CA ILE A 557 -1.87 -19.93 13.24
C ILE A 557 -0.53 -20.66 13.12
N ARG A 558 -0.31 -21.72 13.90
CA ARG A 558 0.92 -22.50 13.90
C ARG A 558 0.58 -23.98 13.80
N LYS A 559 1.41 -24.73 13.11
CA LYS A 559 1.26 -26.18 12.94
C LYS A 559 1.18 -26.97 14.26
N ASP A 560 1.82 -26.46 15.31
CA ASP A 560 1.86 -27.04 16.66
C ASP A 560 0.99 -26.29 17.68
N ALA A 561 0.13 -25.41 17.22
CA ALA A 561 -0.73 -24.61 18.08
C ALA A 561 -1.72 -25.51 18.85
N LYS A 562 -1.79 -25.32 20.15
CA LYS A 562 -2.76 -25.98 21.03
C LYS A 562 -4.13 -25.33 21.02
N VAL A 563 -4.24 -24.13 20.42
CA VAL A 563 -5.47 -23.34 20.37
C VAL A 563 -5.79 -23.02 18.92
N ASN A 564 -6.94 -23.52 18.48
CA ASN A 564 -7.44 -23.29 17.12
C ASN A 564 -8.20 -21.97 17.03
N ILE A 565 -8.23 -21.42 15.81
CA ILE A 565 -9.05 -20.26 15.48
C ILE A 565 -10.53 -20.66 15.63
N ASN A 566 -11.32 -19.85 16.32
CA ASN A 566 -12.75 -20.07 16.45
C ASN A 566 -13.47 -19.63 15.17
N ILE A 567 -13.81 -20.59 14.30
CA ILE A 567 -14.44 -20.32 13.00
C ILE A 567 -15.77 -19.58 13.12
N GLU A 568 -16.52 -19.76 14.22
CA GLU A 568 -17.78 -19.05 14.46
C GLU A 568 -17.60 -17.54 14.63
N LYS A 569 -16.39 -17.10 14.99
CA LYS A 569 -16.05 -15.68 15.08
C LYS A 569 -15.62 -15.08 13.74
N LEU A 570 -15.31 -15.91 12.74
CA LEU A 570 -14.93 -15.48 11.40
C LEU A 570 -16.18 -15.15 10.58
N LYS A 571 -16.79 -14.01 10.85
CA LYS A 571 -18.06 -13.58 10.25
C LYS A 571 -18.04 -12.09 9.91
N ASN A 572 -19.09 -11.66 9.18
CA ASN A 572 -19.36 -10.28 8.79
C ASN A 572 -18.43 -9.69 7.71
N ILE A 573 -17.60 -10.50 7.07
CA ILE A 573 -16.86 -10.05 5.88
C ILE A 573 -17.85 -9.77 4.75
N LYS A 574 -17.69 -8.63 4.07
CA LYS A 574 -18.38 -8.27 2.83
C LYS A 574 -17.35 -8.03 1.76
N ALA A 575 -17.07 -9.03 0.96
CA ALA A 575 -16.01 -8.98 -0.04
C ALA A 575 -16.48 -9.61 -1.36
N ASN A 576 -15.69 -9.41 -2.44
CA ASN A 576 -15.91 -10.17 -3.66
C ASN A 576 -15.62 -11.65 -3.44
N SER A 577 -14.49 -11.97 -2.82
CA SER A 577 -14.10 -13.35 -2.55
C SER A 577 -13.26 -13.49 -1.28
N ILE A 578 -13.18 -14.73 -0.79
CA ILE A 578 -12.18 -15.17 0.19
C ILE A 578 -11.41 -16.33 -0.44
N GLU A 579 -10.09 -16.24 -0.47
CA GLU A 579 -9.18 -17.30 -0.89
C GLU A 579 -8.43 -17.86 0.31
N LEU A 580 -8.65 -19.15 0.60
CA LEU A 580 -7.97 -19.86 1.69
C LEU A 580 -6.79 -20.64 1.14
N PHE A 581 -5.59 -20.32 1.54
CA PHE A 581 -4.36 -21.05 1.25
C PHE A 581 -3.91 -21.82 2.50
N SER A 582 -4.69 -22.82 2.85
CA SER A 582 -4.48 -23.68 4.02
C SER A 582 -4.89 -25.12 3.74
N CYS A 583 -4.16 -26.09 4.28
CA CYS A 583 -4.38 -27.52 3.97
C CYS A 583 -5.82 -27.98 4.29
N ASN A 584 -6.41 -28.72 3.39
CA ASN A 584 -7.69 -29.44 3.57
C ASN A 584 -8.90 -28.61 4.03
N THR A 585 -8.84 -27.30 4.07
CA THR A 585 -9.97 -26.48 4.57
C THR A 585 -11.22 -26.58 3.72
N GLY A 586 -11.08 -26.96 2.44
CA GLY A 586 -12.16 -27.21 1.49
C GLY A 586 -12.49 -28.69 1.28
N HIS A 587 -12.13 -29.61 2.18
CA HIS A 587 -12.29 -31.04 2.00
C HIS A 587 -13.73 -31.46 1.72
N LEU A 588 -13.98 -32.05 0.54
CA LEU A 588 -15.34 -32.31 0.01
C LEU A 588 -16.10 -33.37 0.75
N ASP A 589 -15.42 -34.35 1.38
CA ASP A 589 -16.07 -35.43 2.15
C ASP A 589 -16.59 -34.96 3.52
N VAL A 590 -16.26 -33.70 3.92
CA VAL A 590 -16.75 -33.11 5.17
C VAL A 590 -17.89 -32.16 4.86
N ASP A 591 -19.10 -32.52 5.27
CA ASP A 591 -20.32 -31.75 4.94
C ASP A 591 -20.29 -30.30 5.43
N ASN A 592 -19.66 -30.05 6.57
CA ASN A 592 -19.53 -28.71 7.15
C ASN A 592 -18.05 -28.34 7.40
N ASN A 593 -17.23 -28.45 6.33
CA ASN A 593 -15.82 -28.10 6.38
C ASN A 593 -15.62 -26.57 6.66
N VAL A 594 -14.36 -26.20 6.98
CA VAL A 594 -13.98 -24.81 7.31
C VAL A 594 -14.41 -23.83 6.23
N ALA A 595 -14.19 -24.16 4.96
CA ALA A 595 -14.55 -23.28 3.85
C ALA A 595 -16.06 -23.00 3.79
N LYS A 596 -16.90 -24.03 3.96
CA LYS A 596 -18.37 -23.88 4.01
C LYS A 596 -18.84 -23.08 5.23
N GLN A 597 -18.18 -23.26 6.38
CA GLN A 597 -18.51 -22.48 7.58
C GLN A 597 -18.19 -21.00 7.38
N ILE A 598 -16.99 -20.67 6.88
CA ILE A 598 -16.59 -19.29 6.57
C ILE A 598 -17.53 -18.70 5.52
N PHE A 599 -17.82 -19.44 4.44
CA PHE A 599 -18.72 -18.95 3.40
C PHE A 599 -20.13 -18.66 3.91
N LYS A 600 -20.67 -19.49 4.80
CA LYS A 600 -22.00 -19.28 5.41
C LYS A 600 -22.06 -18.03 6.31
N ASN A 601 -20.95 -17.74 6.99
CA ASN A 601 -20.89 -16.68 7.99
C ASN A 601 -20.57 -15.29 7.38
N ASN A 602 -20.29 -15.22 6.08
CA ASN A 602 -19.85 -14.01 5.42
C ASN A 602 -20.68 -13.70 4.16
N ASP A 603 -20.73 -12.42 3.77
CA ASP A 603 -21.44 -11.93 2.58
C ASP A 603 -20.46 -11.77 1.43
N ILE A 604 -20.13 -12.87 0.79
CA ILE A 604 -19.15 -12.94 -0.30
C ILE A 604 -19.75 -13.65 -1.53
N ASN A 605 -19.25 -13.32 -2.70
CA ASN A 605 -19.71 -13.93 -3.94
C ASN A 605 -19.26 -15.39 -4.07
N PHE A 606 -17.99 -15.67 -3.74
CA PHE A 606 -17.43 -17.02 -3.74
C PHE A 606 -16.26 -17.16 -2.76
N LEU A 607 -15.88 -18.42 -2.46
CA LEU A 607 -14.71 -18.77 -1.67
C LEU A 607 -13.94 -19.86 -2.38
N ILE A 608 -12.61 -19.76 -2.42
CA ILE A 608 -11.71 -20.78 -2.95
C ILE A 608 -10.95 -21.42 -1.79
N ALA A 609 -10.89 -22.74 -1.74
CA ALA A 609 -10.15 -23.47 -0.72
C ALA A 609 -9.60 -24.81 -1.28
N PRO A 610 -8.48 -25.32 -0.76
CA PRO A 610 -7.93 -26.60 -1.19
C PRO A 610 -8.69 -27.79 -0.58
N ASP A 611 -8.92 -28.81 -1.42
CA ASP A 611 -9.45 -30.11 -1.04
C ASP A 611 -8.31 -31.14 -0.95
N GLY A 612 -7.34 -30.88 -0.13
CA GLY A 612 -6.16 -31.71 0.05
C GLY A 612 -5.02 -30.96 0.70
N THR A 613 -3.90 -31.60 0.87
CA THR A 613 -2.70 -30.95 1.38
C THR A 613 -2.19 -29.94 0.35
N ASN A 614 -2.12 -28.68 0.75
CA ASN A 614 -1.58 -27.62 -0.07
C ASN A 614 -0.06 -27.60 0.10
N ILE A 615 0.68 -27.74 -0.99
CA ILE A 615 2.13 -27.57 -1.01
C ILE A 615 2.45 -26.34 -1.83
N ARG A 616 3.12 -25.40 -1.20
CA ARG A 616 3.85 -24.36 -1.87
C ARG A 616 5.21 -24.91 -2.28
N ASP A 617 5.66 -24.59 -3.48
CA ASP A 617 6.89 -25.12 -4.09
C ASP A 617 8.17 -24.51 -3.46
N ILE A 618 8.19 -24.39 -2.12
CA ILE A 618 9.39 -24.12 -1.31
C ILE A 618 9.73 -25.34 -0.50
N ASP A 619 9.24 -26.46 -0.77
CA ASP A 619 9.47 -27.49 0.18
C ASP A 619 10.75 -28.23 -0.07
N TYR A 620 11.42 -28.41 1.00
CA TYR A 620 12.52 -29.31 1.18
C TYR A 620 12.19 -30.67 0.57
N VAL A 621 12.72 -30.93 -0.60
CA VAL A 621 12.66 -32.30 -1.15
C VAL A 621 13.73 -33.07 -0.45
N ARG A 622 13.35 -34.16 0.24
CA ARG A 622 14.30 -35.13 0.74
C ARG A 622 14.83 -35.97 -0.42
N VAL A 623 15.99 -35.59 -0.92
CA VAL A 623 16.75 -36.41 -1.88
C VAL A 623 17.86 -37.11 -1.12
N GLY A 624 17.79 -38.44 -1.02
CA GLY A 624 18.87 -39.23 -0.41
C GLY A 624 19.07 -39.07 1.09
N GLY A 625 18.11 -38.47 1.82
CA GLY A 625 18.18 -38.26 3.28
C GLY A 625 18.65 -36.87 3.69
N GLU A 626 19.05 -36.01 2.77
CA GLU A 626 19.36 -34.60 2.99
C GLU A 626 18.20 -33.72 2.50
N VAL A 627 18.07 -32.53 3.12
CA VAL A 627 17.01 -31.55 2.82
C VAL A 627 17.59 -30.51 1.89
N GLU A 628 17.12 -30.45 0.64
CA GLU A 628 17.48 -29.39 -0.31
C GLU A 628 16.33 -28.39 -0.48
N GLU A 629 16.64 -27.09 -0.48
CA GLU A 629 15.70 -26.00 -0.81
C GLU A 629 15.43 -25.96 -2.32
N VAL A 630 14.16 -25.96 -2.71
CA VAL A 630 13.73 -25.75 -4.09
C VAL A 630 13.00 -24.42 -4.21
N PRO A 631 13.36 -23.55 -5.20
CA PRO A 631 12.77 -22.21 -5.30
C PRO A 631 11.28 -22.22 -5.62
N LEU A 632 10.54 -21.39 -4.92
CA LEU A 632 9.11 -21.10 -5.12
C LEU A 632 8.78 -20.63 -6.52
N LYS A 633 7.94 -21.40 -7.22
CA LYS A 633 7.32 -20.89 -8.46
C LYS A 633 5.83 -21.13 -8.55
N GLU A 634 5.31 -22.15 -7.92
CA GLU A 634 3.94 -22.61 -8.16
C GLU A 634 3.37 -23.29 -6.90
N MET A 635 2.05 -23.19 -6.72
CA MET A 635 1.34 -23.92 -5.67
C MET A 635 0.57 -25.07 -6.29
N TYR A 636 0.43 -26.18 -5.57
CA TYR A 636 -0.38 -27.29 -6.00
C TYR A 636 -0.94 -28.09 -4.81
N VAL A 637 -2.07 -28.72 -5.03
CA VAL A 637 -2.70 -29.58 -4.05
C VAL A 637 -2.28 -31.03 -4.32
N LEU A 638 -1.80 -31.70 -3.29
CA LEU A 638 -1.47 -33.13 -3.35
C LEU A 638 -2.59 -34.00 -2.78
N ASP A 639 -2.57 -35.25 -3.17
CA ASP A 639 -3.41 -36.27 -2.54
C ASP A 639 -3.07 -36.38 -1.06
N ASP A 640 -4.07 -36.25 -0.23
CA ASP A 640 -3.98 -36.35 1.22
C ASP A 640 -3.21 -37.59 1.70
N ARG A 641 -3.30 -38.71 1.00
CA ARG A 641 -2.73 -40.01 1.42
C ARG A 641 -1.22 -40.06 1.32
N GLU A 642 -0.58 -39.26 0.51
CA GLU A 642 0.89 -39.24 0.38
C GLU A 642 1.61 -38.59 1.57
N TYR A 643 0.95 -37.70 2.29
CA TYR A 643 1.57 -36.83 3.33
C TYR A 643 0.99 -37.08 4.73
N ARG A 644 0.07 -38.00 4.92
CA ARG A 644 -0.54 -38.29 6.23
C ARG A 644 0.28 -39.24 7.08
N THR A 645 0.40 -38.83 8.35
CA THR A 645 0.83 -39.75 9.42
C THR A 645 -0.32 -40.56 10.04
N ALA A 646 -1.59 -40.16 9.73
CA ALA A 646 -2.81 -40.84 10.19
C ALA A 646 -3.90 -40.76 9.12
N PRO A 647 -4.77 -41.79 8.98
CA PRO A 647 -5.90 -41.75 8.07
C PRO A 647 -6.83 -40.56 8.41
N TYR A 648 -7.37 -39.98 7.38
CA TYR A 648 -8.35 -38.91 7.53
C TYR A 648 -9.74 -39.55 7.82
N THR A 649 -10.43 -39.03 8.82
CA THR A 649 -11.74 -39.54 9.22
C THR A 649 -12.79 -38.45 8.99
N ASP A 650 -13.85 -38.75 8.25
CA ASP A 650 -14.95 -37.83 8.02
C ASP A 650 -15.76 -37.54 9.30
N ASP A 651 -16.69 -36.63 9.26
CA ASP A 651 -17.58 -36.25 10.38
C ASP A 651 -18.54 -37.38 10.83
N LYS A 652 -18.60 -38.50 10.09
CA LYS A 652 -19.32 -39.73 10.44
C LYS A 652 -18.43 -40.83 11.00
N GLY A 653 -17.13 -40.54 11.18
CA GLY A 653 -16.15 -41.47 11.72
C GLY A 653 -15.64 -42.49 10.71
N LYS A 654 -15.87 -42.25 9.41
CA LYS A 654 -15.37 -43.12 8.33
C LYS A 654 -14.08 -42.55 7.74
N GLU A 655 -13.08 -43.38 7.56
CA GLU A 655 -11.86 -43.03 6.84
C GLU A 655 -12.18 -42.76 5.36
N THR A 656 -11.70 -41.62 4.84
CA THR A 656 -11.79 -41.32 3.41
C THR A 656 -10.62 -41.92 2.67
N ASP A 657 -10.90 -42.53 1.54
CA ASP A 657 -9.93 -43.18 0.65
C ASP A 657 -9.95 -42.57 -0.78
N ARG A 658 -10.76 -41.51 -1.00
CA ARG A 658 -10.74 -40.82 -2.27
C ARG A 658 -9.52 -39.87 -2.40
N ASN A 659 -9.14 -39.61 -3.63
CA ASN A 659 -8.15 -38.55 -3.95
C ASN A 659 -8.72 -37.17 -3.73
N ALA A 660 -7.86 -36.21 -3.42
CA ALA A 660 -8.22 -34.80 -3.37
C ALA A 660 -8.65 -34.30 -4.78
N GLU A 661 -9.53 -33.31 -4.81
CA GLU A 661 -10.01 -32.68 -6.07
C GLU A 661 -9.15 -31.48 -6.50
N GLY A 662 -8.23 -31.03 -5.65
CA GLY A 662 -7.44 -29.84 -5.90
C GLY A 662 -8.05 -28.59 -5.25
N TYR A 663 -8.00 -27.45 -5.93
CA TYR A 663 -8.67 -26.22 -5.45
C TYR A 663 -10.13 -26.22 -5.88
N VAL A 664 -11.00 -25.87 -4.93
CA VAL A 664 -12.45 -25.90 -5.10
C VAL A 664 -13.05 -24.52 -4.76
N LEU A 665 -13.94 -24.07 -5.61
CA LEU A 665 -14.71 -22.84 -5.41
C LEU A 665 -16.08 -23.19 -4.79
N TYR A 666 -16.45 -22.46 -3.75
CA TYR A 666 -17.76 -22.51 -3.11
C TYR A 666 -18.56 -21.26 -3.47
N CYS A 667 -19.77 -21.42 -3.96
CA CYS A 667 -20.70 -20.31 -4.22
C CYS A 667 -22.15 -20.75 -3.99
N ARG A 668 -23.09 -19.78 -4.01
CA ARG A 668 -24.52 -20.07 -3.89
C ARG A 668 -25.06 -20.63 -5.22
N ASP A 669 -25.96 -21.61 -5.12
CA ASP A 669 -26.62 -22.16 -6.29
C ASP A 669 -27.44 -21.08 -7.05
N ASN A 670 -27.47 -21.17 -8.37
CA ASN A 670 -28.19 -20.20 -9.20
C ASN A 670 -29.73 -20.29 -9.05
N ASN A 671 -30.25 -21.45 -8.70
CA ASN A 671 -31.68 -21.72 -8.59
C ASN A 671 -32.17 -21.64 -7.13
N ASP A 672 -31.32 -21.92 -6.17
CA ASP A 672 -31.60 -21.83 -4.74
C ASP A 672 -30.43 -21.22 -3.97
N SER A 673 -30.55 -19.95 -3.58
CA SER A 673 -29.52 -19.20 -2.86
C SER A 673 -29.19 -19.74 -1.47
N ASN A 674 -29.99 -20.66 -0.92
CA ASN A 674 -29.72 -21.33 0.36
C ASN A 674 -28.78 -22.55 0.18
N VAL A 675 -28.60 -23.01 -1.04
CA VAL A 675 -27.71 -24.14 -1.37
C VAL A 675 -26.33 -23.63 -1.72
N ILE A 676 -25.31 -24.19 -1.10
CA ILE A 676 -23.90 -23.94 -1.42
C ILE A 676 -23.43 -25.10 -2.31
N ILE A 677 -22.97 -24.74 -3.51
CA ILE A 677 -22.37 -25.68 -4.45
C ILE A 677 -20.85 -25.52 -4.45
N ASN A 678 -20.17 -26.50 -4.97
CA ASN A 678 -18.73 -26.50 -5.21
C ASN A 678 -18.40 -26.74 -6.68
N LEU A 679 -17.38 -26.07 -7.18
CA LEU A 679 -16.92 -26.13 -8.57
C LEU A 679 -15.40 -26.31 -8.58
N PRO A 680 -14.83 -27.23 -9.39
CA PRO A 680 -13.40 -27.41 -9.45
C PRO A 680 -12.72 -26.20 -10.09
N VAL A 681 -11.61 -25.74 -9.46
CA VAL A 681 -10.77 -24.64 -9.94
C VAL A 681 -9.46 -25.17 -10.51
N ALA A 682 -8.79 -26.05 -9.79
CA ALA A 682 -7.52 -26.64 -10.21
C ALA A 682 -7.45 -28.10 -9.76
N ASN A 683 -6.86 -28.96 -10.58
CA ASN A 683 -6.70 -30.38 -10.27
C ASN A 683 -5.51 -30.64 -9.35
N VAL A 684 -5.52 -31.79 -8.67
CA VAL A 684 -4.37 -32.26 -7.90
C VAL A 684 -3.13 -32.35 -8.79
N GLY A 685 -2.01 -31.81 -8.30
CA GLY A 685 -0.74 -31.76 -9.03
C GLY A 685 -0.68 -30.72 -10.16
N GLU A 686 -1.75 -29.97 -10.40
CA GLU A 686 -1.70 -28.81 -11.32
C GLU A 686 -0.93 -27.68 -10.65
N LYS A 687 0.17 -27.27 -11.27
CA LYS A 687 1.04 -26.23 -10.75
C LYS A 687 0.56 -24.86 -11.19
N LEU A 688 0.06 -24.07 -10.27
CA LEU A 688 -0.48 -22.73 -10.49
C LEU A 688 0.04 -21.75 -9.45
N THR A 689 0.22 -20.51 -9.86
CA THR A 689 0.43 -19.41 -8.90
C THR A 689 -0.89 -19.08 -8.19
N GLU A 690 -0.80 -18.45 -7.01
CA GLU A 690 -1.97 -17.96 -6.28
C GLU A 690 -2.87 -17.10 -7.17
N GLN A 691 -2.28 -16.17 -7.91
CA GLN A 691 -3.01 -15.34 -8.85
C GLN A 691 -3.72 -16.14 -9.94
N GLN A 692 -3.10 -17.17 -10.48
CA GLN A 692 -3.74 -18.04 -11.47
C GLN A 692 -4.92 -18.81 -10.89
N ILE A 693 -4.83 -19.22 -9.61
CA ILE A 693 -5.94 -19.87 -8.89
C ILE A 693 -7.10 -18.88 -8.73
N ILE A 694 -6.82 -17.65 -8.30
CA ILE A 694 -7.81 -16.57 -8.16
C ILE A 694 -8.45 -16.23 -9.51
N GLU A 695 -7.66 -16.04 -10.57
CA GLU A 695 -8.15 -15.74 -11.91
C GLU A 695 -9.04 -16.86 -12.47
N LYS A 696 -8.65 -18.12 -12.29
CA LYS A 696 -9.47 -19.29 -12.66
C LYS A 696 -10.78 -19.31 -11.88
N GLY A 697 -10.73 -19.06 -10.57
CA GLY A 697 -11.91 -18.99 -9.72
C GLY A 697 -12.89 -17.90 -10.15
N ASN A 698 -12.40 -16.67 -10.37
CA ASN A 698 -13.21 -15.58 -10.89
C ASN A 698 -13.88 -15.94 -12.24
N LYS A 699 -13.13 -16.57 -13.15
CA LYS A 699 -13.65 -17.00 -14.44
C LYS A 699 -14.75 -18.04 -14.27
N ILE A 700 -14.53 -19.08 -13.48
CA ILE A 700 -15.48 -20.16 -13.22
C ILE A 700 -16.75 -19.61 -12.57
N TYR A 701 -16.61 -18.73 -11.56
CA TYR A 701 -17.74 -18.08 -10.92
C TYR A 701 -18.59 -17.28 -11.92
N ASN A 702 -17.95 -16.45 -12.73
CA ASN A 702 -18.64 -15.63 -13.73
C ASN A 702 -19.32 -16.48 -14.81
N GLU A 703 -18.67 -17.54 -15.29
CA GLU A 703 -19.27 -18.49 -16.24
C GLU A 703 -20.48 -19.23 -15.62
N TYR A 704 -20.40 -19.60 -14.35
CA TYR A 704 -21.51 -20.22 -13.64
C TYR A 704 -22.69 -19.25 -13.50
N ARG A 705 -22.43 -18.02 -13.05
CA ARG A 705 -23.47 -16.98 -12.87
C ARG A 705 -24.09 -16.55 -14.19
N SER A 706 -23.39 -16.57 -15.29
CA SER A 706 -23.91 -16.20 -16.62
C SER A 706 -24.89 -17.22 -17.23
N LYS A 707 -24.96 -18.43 -16.69
CA LYS A 707 -25.90 -19.48 -17.10
C LYS A 707 -27.29 -19.34 -16.48
N LYS A 708 -27.55 -18.21 -15.83
CA LYS A 708 -28.83 -17.89 -15.19
C LYS A 708 -29.90 -17.39 -16.19
#